data_af87192f6c799f72160070f064fcbc35
#
_entry.id   af87192f6c799f72160070f064fcbc35
#
_cell.length_a   1.000
_cell.length_b   1.000
_cell.length_c   1.000
_cell.angle_alpha   90.00
_cell.angle_beta   90.00
_cell.angle_gamma   90.00
#
_symmetry.space_group_name_H-M   'P 1'
#
loop_
_entity.id
_entity.type
_entity.pdbx_description
1 polymer ?
#
loop_
_entity_poly.entity_id
_entity_poly.type
_entity_poly.pdbx_seq_one_letter_code
_entity_poly.pdbx_strand_id
1 'polypeptide(L)'
;MHFKQLFILISLVGILFAAGDDVEVLAKSVEKNGDIVHAKDDVVLYSQKYVITADEAFYNTLNGDIDLSGNITILEGAEFSSRSGKASINLKRDIGIMTPFFTYMSENDLWMKCESGSFDANYYFSKKAITSSCDVQDPDWKMGFTTGEYNKESKFMHLYNTLFYVKDVPVFYLPYFAFSTDKTRRSGLLRPKYGIGKDEGFFYLQPIFVAPYKNWDLQFDPQIRTNRGYGLNTTLRFVDSPYSQGEVVFGQFNEYEDYALENNLKNDKHYGYSLYYDRSNLFSSLNDERTEDGLIVDFQYLNDIDYLNTLNGESSSYNKLVTSKLNYYYRRDQDYFGIYAKYYIDTDKVSNDSTLQEIPTLQYHRFLDSILLDNVYYSVDYKSTNYTRNEGSNAFQNELTIPISIHFPLFNEYIHFKFTESFYITRVDYGNASLADNFGQYSKNYHTFSLYTDLSKPYDNFYHTMYFGVDYILPGLSKRKGHFESYIPINDDEESLNFDLVQYFYNSAGEKKVSHTLRQALFFSDYKYKYGNLENTIKIYFSDSLTLSNIINYSHQYANTQKIQTVLNWDVDEYSFDLTHTHENNQKEEVTNFISVTASTDYMKNYNFFAGLDYDIEDDFFKSWRIGWTYDKKCWNYMLTYREDRTPKLTSSGTDVVNRRGIYLTFNLAQIGAISYDFVKETGNEQ
;
A
#
# COMPACT_ATOMS: atom_id res chain seq x y z
N MET A 1 -26.99 -23.32 -60.11
CA MET A 1 -26.99 -22.99 -61.53
C MET A 1 -26.98 -21.47 -61.70
N HIS A 2 -25.91 -20.98 -62.34
CA HIS A 2 -25.62 -19.61 -62.76
C HIS A 2 -25.03 -18.60 -61.80
N PHE A 3 -23.70 -18.63 -61.79
CA PHE A 3 -22.78 -17.52 -61.52
C PHE A 3 -23.05 -16.38 -62.58
N LYS A 4 -23.14 -15.14 -62.09
CA LYS A 4 -22.88 -13.96 -62.91
C LYS A 4 -21.66 -13.22 -62.33
N GLN A 5 -20.59 -13.26 -63.10
CA GLN A 5 -19.36 -12.51 -62.88
C GLN A 5 -19.64 -11.01 -62.99
N LEU A 6 -19.22 -10.24 -61.97
CA LEU A 6 -19.12 -8.79 -62.10
C LEU A 6 -17.62 -8.45 -62.17
N PHE A 7 -17.20 -8.03 -63.37
CA PHE A 7 -15.87 -7.46 -63.64
C PHE A 7 -15.82 -6.07 -63.01
N ILE A 8 -14.98 -5.89 -61.98
CA ILE A 8 -14.57 -4.58 -61.50
C ILE A 8 -13.21 -4.28 -62.12
N LEU A 9 -13.18 -3.21 -62.90
CA LEU A 9 -12.00 -2.64 -63.51
C LEU A 9 -11.14 -2.03 -62.40
N ILE A 10 -10.06 -2.70 -62.01
CA ILE A 10 -9.03 -2.12 -61.12
C ILE A 10 -8.04 -1.41 -62.04
N SER A 11 -8.09 -0.07 -62.04
CA SER A 11 -7.02 0.75 -62.59
C SER A 11 -5.75 0.55 -61.75
N LEU A 12 -4.75 -0.06 -62.38
CA LEU A 12 -3.43 -0.26 -61.79
C LEU A 12 -2.74 1.11 -61.66
N VAL A 13 -2.80 1.70 -60.47
CA VAL A 13 -1.84 2.76 -60.10
C VAL A 13 -0.56 2.05 -59.69
N GLY A 14 0.48 2.19 -60.52
CA GLY A 14 1.78 1.61 -60.25
C GLY A 14 2.40 2.27 -59.01
N ILE A 15 2.50 1.54 -57.91
CA ILE A 15 3.28 1.92 -56.75
C ILE A 15 4.72 1.54 -57.05
N LEU A 16 5.53 2.52 -57.40
CA LEU A 16 7.00 2.40 -57.42
C LEU A 16 7.47 2.58 -55.96
N PHE A 17 7.90 1.48 -55.33
CA PHE A 17 8.66 1.56 -54.09
C PHE A 17 10.07 2.06 -54.40
N ALA A 18 10.36 3.33 -54.07
CA ALA A 18 11.71 3.85 -53.92
C ALA A 18 11.98 3.99 -52.45
N ALA A 19 13.10 3.40 -51.94
CA ALA A 19 13.56 3.54 -50.58
C ALA A 19 14.16 4.95 -50.41
N GLY A 20 13.38 5.88 -49.88
CA GLY A 20 13.70 7.24 -49.54
C GLY A 20 12.49 7.85 -48.82
N ASP A 21 12.67 8.84 -47.95
CA ASP A 21 11.58 9.53 -47.22
C ASP A 21 10.50 10.07 -48.18
N ASP A 22 9.58 9.20 -48.60
CA ASP A 22 8.52 9.53 -49.56
C ASP A 22 7.43 10.35 -48.84
N VAL A 23 7.29 11.61 -49.24
CA VAL A 23 6.22 12.49 -48.86
C VAL A 23 5.10 12.36 -49.89
N GLU A 24 3.94 11.84 -49.48
CA GLU A 24 2.75 11.79 -50.29
C GLU A 24 1.95 13.10 -50.12
N VAL A 25 1.60 13.74 -51.21
CA VAL A 25 0.84 15.00 -51.24
C VAL A 25 -0.49 14.78 -51.90
N LEU A 26 -1.58 15.00 -51.17
CA LEU A 26 -2.97 14.94 -51.66
C LEU A 26 -3.61 16.31 -51.54
N ALA A 27 -4.31 16.77 -52.54
CA ALA A 27 -5.10 18.01 -52.52
C ALA A 27 -6.12 18.02 -53.62
N LYS A 28 -7.07 18.99 -53.63
CA LYS A 28 -8.01 19.16 -54.74
C LYS A 28 -7.31 19.63 -56.02
N SER A 29 -6.26 20.47 -55.87
CA SER A 29 -5.44 20.92 -56.96
C SER A 29 -3.97 20.73 -56.64
N VAL A 30 -3.22 20.06 -57.50
CA VAL A 30 -1.77 19.85 -57.37
C VAL A 30 -1.10 20.21 -58.69
N GLU A 31 -0.21 21.19 -58.62
CA GLU A 31 0.59 21.62 -59.77
C GLU A 31 2.07 21.39 -59.48
N LYS A 32 2.82 20.78 -60.37
CA LYS A 32 4.27 20.61 -60.25
C LYS A 32 5.01 21.49 -61.27
N ASN A 33 5.84 22.35 -60.78
CA ASN A 33 6.71 23.21 -61.62
C ASN A 33 8.19 23.00 -61.20
N GLY A 34 8.87 22.20 -61.99
CA GLY A 34 10.23 21.78 -61.66
C GLY A 34 10.24 20.92 -60.36
N ASP A 35 11.02 21.38 -59.37
CA ASP A 35 11.15 20.71 -58.07
C ASP A 35 10.10 21.18 -57.04
N ILE A 36 9.25 22.15 -57.40
CA ILE A 36 8.22 22.70 -56.50
C ILE A 36 6.87 22.07 -56.84
N VAL A 37 6.25 21.50 -55.81
CA VAL A 37 4.86 21.03 -55.81
C VAL A 37 4.00 22.07 -55.09
N HIS A 38 3.04 22.66 -55.79
CA HIS A 38 2.06 23.57 -55.24
C HIS A 38 0.73 22.84 -55.10
N ALA A 39 0.25 22.67 -53.89
CA ALA A 39 -1.00 22.02 -53.55
C ALA A 39 -1.97 23.02 -52.94
N LYS A 40 -3.23 22.98 -53.37
CA LYS A 40 -4.30 23.89 -52.87
C LYS A 40 -5.58 23.11 -52.57
N ASP A 41 -6.30 23.65 -51.58
CA ASP A 41 -7.60 23.18 -51.13
C ASP A 41 -7.56 21.75 -50.57
N ASP A 42 -7.82 21.61 -49.28
CA ASP A 42 -7.81 20.35 -48.51
C ASP A 42 -6.51 19.57 -48.68
N VAL A 43 -5.37 20.26 -48.52
CA VAL A 43 -4.05 19.68 -48.63
C VAL A 43 -3.79 18.73 -47.47
N VAL A 44 -3.32 17.50 -47.80
CA VAL A 44 -2.84 16.51 -46.82
C VAL A 44 -1.47 16.01 -47.27
N LEU A 45 -0.49 16.11 -46.38
CA LEU A 45 0.85 15.61 -46.58
C LEU A 45 1.08 14.46 -45.60
N TYR A 46 1.51 13.31 -46.11
CA TYR A 46 1.90 12.16 -45.34
C TYR A 46 3.41 11.95 -45.40
N SER A 47 4.03 11.79 -44.24
CA SER A 47 5.41 11.33 -44.10
C SER A 47 5.48 10.23 -43.03
N GLN A 48 6.61 9.57 -42.86
CA GLN A 48 6.78 8.57 -41.83
C GLN A 48 6.50 9.11 -40.42
N LYS A 49 6.79 10.39 -40.18
CA LYS A 49 6.70 11.03 -38.86
C LYS A 49 5.47 11.91 -38.68
N TYR A 50 5.04 12.56 -39.77
CA TYR A 50 4.01 13.61 -39.75
C TYR A 50 2.83 13.32 -40.65
N VAL A 51 1.64 13.67 -40.15
CA VAL A 51 0.45 13.92 -40.99
C VAL A 51 0.14 15.40 -40.90
N ILE A 52 0.19 16.10 -42.01
CA ILE A 52 0.03 17.56 -42.04
C ILE A 52 -1.17 17.89 -42.91
N THR A 53 -2.09 18.73 -42.42
CA THR A 53 -3.18 19.31 -43.21
C THR A 53 -3.02 20.82 -43.31
N ALA A 54 -3.40 21.42 -44.45
CA ALA A 54 -3.36 22.86 -44.66
C ALA A 54 -4.35 23.27 -45.76
N ASP A 55 -4.59 24.57 -45.93
CA ASP A 55 -5.36 25.10 -47.07
C ASP A 55 -4.47 25.18 -48.31
N GLU A 56 -3.19 25.50 -48.16
CA GLU A 56 -2.21 25.64 -49.23
C GLU A 56 -0.81 25.20 -48.77
N ALA A 57 -0.08 24.52 -49.66
CA ALA A 57 1.29 24.06 -49.42
C ALA A 57 2.18 24.24 -50.66
N PHE A 58 3.41 24.73 -50.42
CA PHE A 58 4.51 24.75 -51.37
C PHE A 58 5.59 23.78 -50.88
N TYR A 59 5.77 22.67 -51.59
CA TYR A 59 6.75 21.66 -51.27
C TYR A 59 7.87 21.61 -52.26
N ASN A 60 9.10 21.85 -51.81
CA ASN A 60 10.29 21.67 -52.61
C ASN A 60 10.86 20.26 -52.44
N THR A 61 10.70 19.42 -53.44
CA THR A 61 11.06 17.99 -53.43
C THR A 61 12.58 17.79 -53.35
N LEU A 62 13.38 18.79 -53.79
CA LEU A 62 14.85 18.70 -53.81
C LEU A 62 15.43 18.83 -52.40
N ASN A 63 15.05 19.86 -51.66
CA ASN A 63 15.61 20.18 -50.38
C ASN A 63 14.73 19.81 -49.17
N GLY A 64 13.45 19.46 -49.43
CA GLY A 64 12.51 19.05 -48.41
C GLY A 64 11.83 20.20 -47.65
N ASP A 65 11.93 21.44 -48.12
CA ASP A 65 11.26 22.60 -47.57
C ASP A 65 9.76 22.59 -47.92
N ILE A 66 8.90 22.86 -46.93
CA ILE A 66 7.47 23.00 -47.07
C ILE A 66 7.03 24.32 -46.45
N ASP A 67 6.39 25.17 -47.19
CA ASP A 67 5.71 26.35 -46.70
C ASP A 67 4.20 26.10 -46.73
N LEU A 68 3.56 26.26 -45.57
CA LEU A 68 2.15 25.97 -45.33
C LEU A 68 1.40 27.23 -44.93
N SER A 69 0.18 27.36 -45.41
CA SER A 69 -0.71 28.45 -45.01
C SER A 69 -2.17 28.01 -44.89
N GLY A 70 -2.88 28.65 -43.94
CA GLY A 70 -4.29 28.42 -43.60
C GLY A 70 -4.57 27.09 -42.89
N ASN A 71 -5.32 27.10 -41.84
CA ASN A 71 -5.86 25.96 -41.06
C ASN A 71 -4.91 24.76 -40.92
N ILE A 72 -3.64 25.05 -40.62
CA ILE A 72 -2.61 24.01 -40.55
C ILE A 72 -2.83 23.17 -39.29
N THR A 73 -2.89 21.83 -39.47
CA THR A 73 -2.80 20.85 -38.41
C THR A 73 -1.65 19.89 -38.66
N ILE A 74 -0.82 19.69 -37.67
CA ILE A 74 0.33 18.77 -37.70
C ILE A 74 0.15 17.73 -36.64
N LEU A 75 0.10 16.46 -37.02
CA LEU A 75 0.11 15.32 -36.09
C LEU A 75 1.47 14.67 -36.12
N GLU A 76 2.13 14.56 -34.98
CA GLU A 76 3.36 13.82 -34.79
C GLU A 76 3.06 12.59 -33.92
N GLY A 77 2.88 11.46 -34.56
CA GLY A 77 2.39 10.24 -33.91
C GLY A 77 1.01 10.43 -33.24
N ALA A 78 0.78 9.73 -32.14
CA ALA A 78 -0.41 9.87 -31.29
C ALA A 78 -0.23 10.87 -30.14
N GLU A 79 1.01 11.36 -29.91
CA GLU A 79 1.37 12.14 -28.73
C GLU A 79 1.12 13.65 -28.92
N PHE A 80 1.37 14.19 -30.11
CA PHE A 80 1.30 15.63 -30.36
C PHE A 80 0.33 15.99 -31.48
N SER A 81 -0.52 16.96 -31.20
CA SER A 81 -1.39 17.61 -32.17
C SER A 81 -1.14 19.11 -32.14
N SER A 82 -0.62 19.67 -33.23
CA SER A 82 -0.28 21.08 -33.31
C SER A 82 -1.14 21.80 -34.35
N ARG A 83 -1.48 23.06 -34.10
CA ARG A 83 -2.23 23.93 -35.04
C ARG A 83 -1.52 25.26 -35.21
N SER A 84 -1.57 25.78 -36.46
CA SER A 84 -0.93 27.05 -36.81
C SER A 84 -1.69 27.75 -37.97
N GLY A 85 -1.44 29.03 -38.13
CA GLY A 85 -1.91 29.79 -39.30
C GLY A 85 -0.88 29.77 -40.42
N LYS A 86 0.41 29.74 -40.10
CA LYS A 86 1.54 29.65 -41.02
C LYS A 86 2.61 28.74 -40.45
N ALA A 87 3.20 27.87 -41.32
CA ALA A 87 4.32 27.04 -40.94
C ALA A 87 5.32 26.91 -42.07
N SER A 88 6.60 26.91 -41.75
CA SER A 88 7.69 26.58 -42.65
C SER A 88 8.47 25.41 -42.04
N ILE A 89 8.51 24.28 -42.73
CA ILE A 89 9.04 23.01 -42.21
C ILE A 89 10.02 22.43 -43.23
N ASN A 90 11.15 21.92 -42.77
CA ASN A 90 12.03 21.10 -43.57
C ASN A 90 11.97 19.64 -43.08
N LEU A 91 11.34 18.79 -43.85
CA LEU A 91 11.15 17.37 -43.48
C LEU A 91 12.44 16.55 -43.47
N LYS A 92 13.44 16.91 -44.31
CA LYS A 92 14.72 16.20 -44.35
C LYS A 92 15.62 16.50 -43.16
N ARG A 93 15.53 17.72 -42.58
CA ARG A 93 16.34 18.17 -41.43
C ARG A 93 15.55 18.11 -40.14
N ASP A 94 14.26 17.80 -40.20
CA ASP A 94 13.35 17.75 -39.06
C ASP A 94 13.37 19.07 -38.25
N ILE A 95 13.24 20.20 -38.95
CA ILE A 95 13.17 21.55 -38.36
C ILE A 95 11.93 22.28 -38.87
N GLY A 96 11.35 23.14 -38.04
CA GLY A 96 10.22 23.95 -38.46
C GLY A 96 9.94 25.14 -37.54
N ILE A 97 9.20 26.12 -38.11
CA ILE A 97 8.73 27.32 -37.41
C ILE A 97 7.22 27.43 -37.69
N MET A 98 6.46 27.76 -36.64
CA MET A 98 5.00 27.93 -36.69
C MET A 98 4.57 29.23 -36.01
N THR A 99 3.58 29.93 -36.62
CA THR A 99 3.14 31.23 -36.14
C THR A 99 1.66 31.48 -36.50
N PRO A 100 0.73 31.77 -35.56
CA PRO A 100 0.85 31.42 -34.11
C PRO A 100 0.90 29.91 -33.95
N PHE A 101 1.30 29.44 -32.78
CA PHE A 101 1.45 28.01 -32.53
C PHE A 101 0.59 27.57 -31.34
N PHE A 102 -0.21 26.55 -31.54
CA PHE A 102 -0.93 25.83 -30.49
C PHE A 102 -0.54 24.36 -30.58
N THR A 103 -0.24 23.74 -29.43
CA THR A 103 0.01 22.31 -29.37
C THR A 103 -0.72 21.68 -28.18
N TYR A 104 -1.14 20.45 -28.36
CA TYR A 104 -1.79 19.61 -27.34
C TYR A 104 -1.02 18.30 -27.23
N MET A 105 -0.65 17.94 -26.01
CA MET A 105 0.00 16.69 -25.66
C MET A 105 -1.03 15.75 -25.05
N SER A 106 -1.40 14.68 -25.75
CA SER A 106 -2.48 13.78 -25.37
C SER A 106 -2.16 12.92 -24.15
N GLU A 107 -0.87 12.62 -23.90
CA GLU A 107 -0.44 11.75 -22.80
C GLU A 107 -0.77 12.33 -21.40
N ASN A 108 -0.81 13.66 -21.31
CA ASN A 108 -0.98 14.35 -20.02
C ASN A 108 -2.02 15.49 -20.07
N ASP A 109 -2.83 15.57 -21.11
CA ASP A 109 -3.83 16.62 -21.31
C ASP A 109 -3.25 18.06 -21.26
N LEU A 110 -1.93 18.22 -21.51
CA LEU A 110 -1.28 19.53 -21.44
C LEU A 110 -1.36 20.22 -22.81
N TRP A 111 -1.81 21.46 -22.82
CA TRP A 111 -1.80 22.30 -24.01
C TRP A 111 -0.90 23.52 -23.84
N MET A 112 -0.36 23.99 -24.95
CA MET A 112 0.44 25.22 -25.01
C MET A 112 0.00 26.08 -26.17
N LYS A 113 -0.13 27.39 -25.93
CA LYS A 113 -0.42 28.41 -26.94
C LYS A 113 0.66 29.46 -26.89
N CYS A 114 1.28 29.78 -28.02
CA CYS A 114 2.35 30.75 -28.06
C CYS A 114 2.28 31.64 -29.32
N GLU A 115 2.98 32.78 -29.27
CA GLU A 115 3.08 33.71 -30.39
C GLU A 115 3.85 33.09 -31.55
N SER A 116 4.94 32.37 -31.25
CA SER A 116 5.70 31.59 -32.23
C SER A 116 6.34 30.37 -31.56
N GLY A 117 6.35 29.26 -32.28
CA GLY A 117 7.01 28.01 -31.92
C GLY A 117 7.96 27.57 -33.00
N SER A 118 9.06 26.89 -32.61
CA SER A 118 9.97 26.22 -33.53
C SER A 118 10.35 24.87 -32.96
N PHE A 119 10.73 23.94 -33.82
CA PHE A 119 11.21 22.62 -33.41
C PHE A 119 12.41 22.19 -34.24
N ASP A 120 13.21 21.34 -33.62
CA ASP A 120 14.21 20.53 -34.30
C ASP A 120 14.00 19.04 -33.94
N ALA A 121 14.94 18.18 -34.34
CA ALA A 121 14.88 16.74 -34.10
C ALA A 121 14.68 16.40 -32.61
N ASN A 122 15.22 17.20 -31.68
CA ASN A 122 15.30 16.89 -30.26
C ASN A 122 14.44 17.82 -29.37
N TYR A 123 14.12 19.04 -29.84
CA TYR A 123 13.50 20.07 -29.01
C TYR A 123 12.32 20.75 -29.69
N TYR A 124 11.36 21.19 -28.85
CA TYR A 124 10.40 22.24 -29.18
C TYR A 124 10.77 23.52 -28.41
N PHE A 125 10.75 24.63 -29.11
CA PHE A 125 10.98 25.96 -28.51
C PHE A 125 9.72 26.81 -28.65
N SER A 126 9.38 27.56 -27.63
CA SER A 126 8.23 28.46 -27.60
C SER A 126 8.60 29.84 -27.07
N LYS A 127 8.00 30.89 -27.64
CA LYS A 127 8.18 32.28 -27.20
C LYS A 127 6.84 32.91 -26.85
N LYS A 128 6.80 33.64 -25.72
CA LYS A 128 5.60 34.31 -25.19
C LYS A 128 4.42 33.33 -25.18
N ALA A 129 4.50 32.36 -24.34
CA ALA A 129 3.57 31.24 -24.32
C ALA A 129 2.78 31.16 -23.01
N ILE A 130 1.65 30.51 -23.09
CA ILE A 130 0.85 30.04 -21.98
C ILE A 130 0.65 28.53 -22.10
N THR A 131 0.64 27.83 -20.96
CA THR A 131 0.36 26.39 -20.89
C THR A 131 -0.56 26.08 -19.72
N SER A 132 -1.41 25.08 -19.88
CA SER A 132 -2.31 24.55 -18.85
C SER A 132 -2.77 23.14 -19.21
N SER A 133 -3.32 22.42 -18.23
CA SER A 133 -4.09 21.18 -18.43
C SER A 133 -5.60 21.39 -18.28
N CYS A 134 -6.04 22.62 -18.03
CA CYS A 134 -7.46 23.00 -17.95
C CYS A 134 -8.08 23.22 -19.32
N ASP A 135 -9.36 23.64 -19.33
CA ASP A 135 -10.04 24.05 -20.56
C ASP A 135 -9.26 25.14 -21.31
N VAL A 136 -9.17 25.01 -22.62
CA VAL A 136 -8.37 25.94 -23.46
C VAL A 136 -8.99 27.33 -23.53
N GLN A 137 -10.34 27.44 -23.41
CA GLN A 137 -11.07 28.70 -23.54
C GLN A 137 -11.08 29.49 -22.24
N ASP A 138 -11.32 28.81 -21.10
CA ASP A 138 -11.38 29.42 -19.77
C ASP A 138 -10.62 28.55 -18.75
N PRO A 139 -9.28 28.56 -18.78
CA PRO A 139 -8.50 27.76 -17.87
C PRO A 139 -8.61 28.28 -16.43
N ASP A 140 -8.86 27.37 -15.47
CA ASP A 140 -8.87 27.72 -14.04
C ASP A 140 -7.47 28.13 -13.57
N TRP A 141 -6.43 27.51 -14.11
CA TRP A 141 -5.04 27.91 -13.91
C TRP A 141 -4.25 27.86 -15.23
N LYS A 142 -3.24 28.71 -15.35
CA LYS A 142 -2.31 28.73 -16.47
C LYS A 142 -0.95 29.24 -16.04
N MET A 143 0.09 28.82 -16.74
CA MET A 143 1.43 29.38 -16.62
C MET A 143 1.76 30.18 -17.88
N GLY A 144 2.07 31.47 -17.69
CA GLY A 144 2.62 32.31 -18.75
C GLY A 144 4.14 32.42 -18.62
N PHE A 145 4.87 32.34 -19.72
CA PHE A 145 6.32 32.41 -19.70
C PHE A 145 6.90 33.08 -20.95
N THR A 146 8.10 33.63 -20.84
CA THR A 146 8.75 34.35 -21.96
C THR A 146 9.35 33.41 -22.99
N THR A 147 10.01 32.33 -22.52
CA THR A 147 10.58 31.27 -23.37
C THR A 147 10.38 29.91 -22.70
N GLY A 148 10.08 28.89 -23.50
CA GLY A 148 9.98 27.51 -23.09
C GLY A 148 10.75 26.60 -24.03
N GLU A 149 11.30 25.55 -23.46
CA GLU A 149 12.04 24.49 -24.16
C GLU A 149 11.51 23.14 -23.70
N TYR A 150 11.13 22.29 -24.64
CA TYR A 150 10.72 20.92 -24.38
C TYR A 150 11.65 19.94 -25.05
N ASN A 151 12.30 19.10 -24.28
CA ASN A 151 13.16 18.04 -24.79
C ASN A 151 12.33 16.79 -25.09
N LYS A 152 12.30 16.34 -26.36
CA LYS A 152 11.49 15.21 -26.84
C LYS A 152 11.95 13.87 -26.27
N GLU A 153 13.24 13.69 -26.04
CA GLU A 153 13.80 12.45 -25.50
C GLU A 153 13.58 12.36 -23.98
N SER A 154 13.96 13.42 -23.27
CA SER A 154 13.82 13.45 -21.82
C SER A 154 12.39 13.75 -21.37
N LYS A 155 11.46 14.15 -22.25
CA LYS A 155 10.08 14.56 -21.94
C LYS A 155 10.04 15.67 -20.84
N PHE A 156 11.05 16.54 -20.81
CA PHE A 156 11.20 17.57 -19.81
C PHE A 156 10.92 18.95 -20.39
N MET A 157 10.10 19.74 -19.68
CA MET A 157 9.73 21.10 -20.04
C MET A 157 10.46 22.09 -19.16
N HIS A 158 11.19 23.01 -19.75
CA HIS A 158 11.91 24.12 -19.10
C HIS A 158 11.22 25.44 -19.45
N LEU A 159 10.82 26.20 -18.44
CA LEU A 159 10.11 27.47 -18.58
C LEU A 159 10.90 28.59 -17.91
N TYR A 160 11.04 29.72 -18.60
CA TYR A 160 11.79 30.89 -18.10
C TYR A 160 10.87 32.08 -17.92
N ASN A 161 11.07 32.82 -16.82
CA ASN A 161 10.24 33.95 -16.37
C ASN A 161 8.76 33.55 -16.32
N THR A 162 8.47 32.51 -15.54
CA THR A 162 7.14 31.92 -15.44
C THR A 162 6.28 32.67 -14.44
N LEU A 163 5.11 33.13 -14.87
CA LEU A 163 4.03 33.65 -14.04
C LEU A 163 2.93 32.61 -13.96
N PHE A 164 2.57 32.23 -12.76
CA PHE A 164 1.46 31.35 -12.49
C PHE A 164 0.18 32.19 -12.26
N TYR A 165 -0.90 31.82 -12.96
CA TYR A 165 -2.19 32.51 -12.87
C TYR A 165 -3.25 31.56 -12.35
N VAL A 166 -4.12 32.07 -11.47
CA VAL A 166 -5.41 31.49 -11.13
C VAL A 166 -6.47 32.35 -11.83
N LYS A 167 -7.16 31.78 -12.79
CA LYS A 167 -7.93 32.56 -13.78
C LYS A 167 -7.01 33.57 -14.47
N ASP A 168 -7.30 34.84 -14.34
CA ASP A 168 -6.50 35.94 -14.91
C ASP A 168 -5.67 36.71 -13.87
N VAL A 169 -5.65 36.24 -12.62
CA VAL A 169 -4.88 36.87 -11.55
C VAL A 169 -3.51 36.21 -11.43
N PRO A 170 -2.40 36.95 -11.60
CA PRO A 170 -1.07 36.44 -11.35
C PRO A 170 -0.87 36.25 -9.84
N VAL A 171 -0.53 35.02 -9.43
CA VAL A 171 -0.37 34.66 -8.01
C VAL A 171 1.06 34.36 -7.62
N PHE A 172 1.90 33.95 -8.58
CA PHE A 172 3.24 33.52 -8.27
C PHE A 172 4.19 33.69 -9.47
N TYR A 173 5.45 34.11 -9.21
CA TYR A 173 6.51 34.26 -10.22
C TYR A 173 7.72 33.41 -9.91
N LEU A 174 8.23 32.71 -10.92
CA LEU A 174 9.47 31.96 -10.89
C LEU A 174 10.36 32.40 -12.05
N PRO A 175 11.64 32.75 -11.81
CA PRO A 175 12.56 33.06 -12.90
C PRO A 175 12.84 31.82 -13.77
N TYR A 176 12.76 30.64 -13.17
CA TYR A 176 12.90 29.34 -13.85
C TYR A 176 11.99 28.30 -13.19
N PHE A 177 11.29 27.53 -14.02
CA PHE A 177 10.47 26.41 -13.61
C PHE A 177 10.63 25.25 -14.59
N ALA A 178 10.77 24.02 -14.09
CA ALA A 178 10.91 22.85 -14.95
C ALA A 178 10.16 21.65 -14.37
N PHE A 179 9.56 20.85 -15.23
CA PHE A 179 8.82 19.66 -14.84
C PHE A 179 8.83 18.60 -15.96
N SER A 180 8.67 17.33 -15.56
CA SER A 180 8.49 16.23 -16.51
C SER A 180 7.05 16.19 -17.01
N THR A 181 6.87 15.96 -18.28
CA THR A 181 5.54 15.79 -18.90
C THR A 181 5.12 14.34 -18.97
N ASP A 182 5.96 13.39 -18.56
CA ASP A 182 5.66 11.98 -18.49
C ASP A 182 5.76 11.47 -17.03
N LYS A 183 5.36 10.21 -16.82
CA LYS A 183 5.42 9.53 -15.52
C LYS A 183 6.73 8.78 -15.28
N THR A 184 7.73 9.00 -16.14
CA THR A 184 9.03 8.31 -16.02
C THR A 184 9.74 8.76 -14.75
N ARG A 185 10.26 7.79 -14.01
CA ARG A 185 11.01 8.02 -12.79
C ARG A 185 12.33 8.73 -13.07
N ARG A 186 12.58 9.90 -12.44
CA ARG A 186 13.74 10.76 -12.67
C ARG A 186 14.26 11.40 -11.41
N SER A 187 15.58 11.65 -11.37
CA SER A 187 16.20 12.43 -10.29
C SER A 187 15.77 13.89 -10.34
N GLY A 188 15.58 14.50 -9.17
CA GLY A 188 15.21 15.91 -9.04
C GLY A 188 14.66 16.27 -7.65
N LEU A 189 14.30 17.51 -7.50
CA LEU A 189 13.57 17.98 -6.33
C LEU A 189 12.12 17.53 -6.46
N LEU A 190 11.63 16.83 -5.44
CA LEU A 190 10.20 16.54 -5.32
C LEU A 190 9.51 17.73 -4.63
N ARG A 191 8.20 17.65 -4.50
CA ARG A 191 7.39 18.73 -3.94
C ARG A 191 7.71 18.95 -2.48
N PRO A 192 7.96 20.21 -2.07
CA PRO A 192 8.17 20.51 -0.67
C PRO A 192 6.86 20.35 0.11
N LYS A 193 6.99 19.94 1.38
CA LYS A 193 5.92 20.03 2.38
C LYS A 193 6.25 21.20 3.30
N TYR A 194 5.26 21.99 3.66
CA TYR A 194 5.44 23.10 4.60
C TYR A 194 4.15 23.38 5.35
N GLY A 195 4.29 23.93 6.53
CA GLY A 195 3.17 24.24 7.42
C GLY A 195 3.59 25.22 8.52
N ILE A 196 2.63 25.59 9.37
CA ILE A 196 2.85 26.43 10.54
C ILE A 196 2.17 25.78 11.73
N GLY A 197 2.95 25.39 12.73
CA GLY A 197 2.48 24.92 14.02
C GLY A 197 2.74 25.97 15.11
N LYS A 198 1.86 26.04 16.12
CA LYS A 198 2.04 27.00 17.23
C LYS A 198 3.34 26.72 17.99
N ASP A 199 3.61 25.46 18.28
CA ASP A 199 4.72 25.05 19.13
C ASP A 199 5.97 24.66 18.31
N GLU A 200 5.80 24.14 17.08
CA GLU A 200 6.89 23.79 16.18
C GLU A 200 7.38 24.94 15.28
N GLY A 201 6.59 26.03 15.17
CA GLY A 201 6.88 27.15 14.29
C GLY A 201 6.59 26.83 12.81
N PHE A 202 7.37 27.41 11.92
CA PHE A 202 7.31 27.10 10.48
C PHE A 202 8.02 25.77 10.19
N PHE A 203 7.30 24.86 9.57
CA PHE A 203 7.80 23.56 9.09
C PHE A 203 8.09 23.62 7.59
N TYR A 204 9.24 23.14 7.19
CA TYR A 204 9.62 22.97 5.80
C TYR A 204 10.39 21.66 5.61
N LEU A 205 9.97 20.85 4.63
CA LEU A 205 10.61 19.62 4.23
C LEU A 205 10.75 19.63 2.70
N GLN A 206 11.97 19.42 2.19
CA GLN A 206 12.26 19.36 0.77
C GLN A 206 12.76 17.98 0.35
N PRO A 207 11.92 17.11 -0.23
CA PRO A 207 12.41 15.85 -0.74
C PRO A 207 13.31 16.04 -1.96
N ILE A 208 14.44 15.34 -1.96
CA ILE A 208 15.41 15.27 -3.06
C ILE A 208 15.50 13.82 -3.52
N PHE A 209 15.09 13.55 -4.74
CA PHE A 209 15.01 12.21 -5.29
C PHE A 209 16.16 11.97 -6.27
N VAL A 210 16.86 10.84 -6.13
CA VAL A 210 18.00 10.43 -6.96
C VAL A 210 17.71 9.02 -7.49
N ALA A 211 17.47 8.90 -8.80
CA ALA A 211 17.12 7.65 -9.47
C ALA A 211 17.97 7.45 -10.73
N PRO A 212 19.28 7.17 -10.60
CA PRO A 212 20.18 7.03 -11.73
C PRO A 212 19.98 5.72 -12.51
N TYR A 213 19.39 4.70 -11.87
CA TYR A 213 19.14 3.39 -12.43
C TYR A 213 17.70 2.93 -12.23
N LYS A 214 17.24 1.99 -13.04
CA LYS A 214 15.85 1.50 -12.97
C LYS A 214 15.56 0.66 -11.72
N ASN A 215 16.58 0.05 -11.16
CA ASN A 215 16.48 -0.94 -10.08
C ASN A 215 16.74 -0.40 -8.68
N TRP A 216 17.11 0.88 -8.52
CA TRP A 216 17.21 1.52 -7.20
C TRP A 216 17.01 3.04 -7.28
N ASP A 217 16.63 3.62 -6.15
CA ASP A 217 16.58 5.05 -5.93
C ASP A 217 16.93 5.43 -4.50
N LEU A 218 17.27 6.68 -4.32
CA LEU A 218 17.58 7.28 -3.05
C LEU A 218 16.79 8.58 -2.91
N GLN A 219 16.17 8.77 -1.77
CA GLN A 219 15.43 9.98 -1.42
C GLN A 219 16.00 10.56 -0.13
N PHE A 220 16.29 11.85 -0.15
CA PHE A 220 16.70 12.62 1.01
C PHE A 220 15.60 13.62 1.35
N ASP A 221 15.17 13.62 2.60
CA ASP A 221 14.11 14.48 3.12
C ASP A 221 14.65 15.38 4.24
N PRO A 222 15.47 16.42 3.93
CA PRO A 222 15.85 17.40 4.91
C PRO A 222 14.63 18.19 5.37
N GLN A 223 14.52 18.41 6.68
CA GLN A 223 13.43 19.15 7.29
C GLN A 223 13.91 20.12 8.36
N ILE A 224 13.19 21.22 8.51
CA ILE A 224 13.36 22.20 9.56
C ILE A 224 12.01 22.59 10.16
N ARG A 225 11.97 22.74 11.47
CA ARG A 225 10.85 23.27 12.26
C ARG A 225 11.43 24.40 13.12
N THR A 226 11.06 25.63 12.84
CA THR A 226 11.79 26.82 13.31
C THR A 226 11.88 26.95 14.85
N ASN A 227 10.87 26.46 15.57
CA ASN A 227 10.87 26.49 17.03
C ASN A 227 11.29 25.17 17.67
N ARG A 228 11.33 24.07 16.88
CA ARG A 228 11.55 22.73 17.41
C ARG A 228 12.95 22.18 17.10
N GLY A 229 13.34 22.19 15.81
CA GLY A 229 14.61 21.58 15.44
C GLY A 229 14.77 21.31 13.96
N TYR A 230 15.68 20.43 13.61
CA TYR A 230 15.97 20.06 12.23
C TYR A 230 16.33 18.58 12.11
N GLY A 231 16.08 18.01 10.94
CA GLY A 231 16.33 16.59 10.71
C GLY A 231 16.55 16.26 9.24
N LEU A 232 16.95 15.00 9.04
CA LEU A 232 17.13 14.39 7.73
C LEU A 232 16.62 12.96 7.77
N ASN A 233 15.74 12.61 6.84
CA ASN A 233 15.40 11.22 6.54
C ASN A 233 16.00 10.85 5.18
N THR A 234 16.46 9.61 5.08
CA THR A 234 17.06 9.06 3.86
C THR A 234 16.41 7.71 3.59
N THR A 235 15.83 7.55 2.42
CA THR A 235 15.18 6.32 1.98
C THR A 235 15.88 5.78 0.74
N LEU A 236 16.42 4.57 0.82
CA LEU A 236 16.94 3.79 -0.30
C LEU A 236 15.93 2.72 -0.67
N ARG A 237 15.44 2.69 -1.91
CA ARG A 237 14.59 1.63 -2.45
C ARG A 237 15.35 0.89 -3.54
N PHE A 238 15.25 -0.42 -3.55
CA PHE A 238 15.96 -1.24 -4.54
C PHE A 238 15.23 -2.53 -4.89
N VAL A 239 15.54 -3.05 -6.07
CA VAL A 239 15.09 -4.34 -6.58
C VAL A 239 16.32 -5.04 -7.14
N ASP A 240 16.69 -6.18 -6.60
CA ASP A 240 17.84 -6.98 -7.04
C ASP A 240 17.45 -8.18 -7.91
N SER A 241 16.15 -8.50 -7.94
CA SER A 241 15.56 -9.51 -8.82
C SER A 241 14.12 -9.13 -9.20
N PRO A 242 13.50 -9.80 -10.22
CA PRO A 242 12.08 -9.61 -10.53
C PRO A 242 11.13 -10.01 -9.39
N TYR A 243 11.62 -10.74 -8.40
CA TYR A 243 10.87 -11.30 -7.27
C TYR A 243 11.31 -10.70 -5.94
N SER A 244 11.93 -9.52 -5.97
CA SER A 244 12.39 -8.85 -4.76
C SER A 244 11.95 -7.41 -4.70
N GLN A 245 11.83 -6.90 -3.48
CA GLN A 245 11.73 -5.48 -3.17
C GLN A 245 12.46 -5.19 -1.87
N GLY A 246 13.15 -4.06 -1.84
CA GLY A 246 13.90 -3.64 -0.66
C GLY A 246 13.77 -2.16 -0.42
N GLU A 247 13.65 -1.78 0.87
CA GLU A 247 13.65 -0.40 1.34
C GLU A 247 14.47 -0.29 2.61
N VAL A 248 15.38 0.68 2.64
CA VAL A 248 16.15 1.05 3.84
C VAL A 248 15.83 2.50 4.14
N VAL A 249 15.38 2.77 5.36
CA VAL A 249 15.16 4.13 5.85
C VAL A 249 16.11 4.40 7.00
N PHE A 250 16.76 5.54 6.97
CA PHE A 250 17.51 6.09 8.08
C PHE A 250 17.04 7.51 8.34
N GLY A 251 16.75 7.83 9.58
CA GLY A 251 16.32 9.16 9.97
C GLY A 251 16.94 9.63 11.27
N GLN A 252 17.17 10.93 11.33
CA GLN A 252 17.57 11.62 12.54
C GLN A 252 16.93 13.00 12.61
N PHE A 253 16.46 13.36 13.79
CA PHE A 253 15.96 14.69 14.11
C PHE A 253 16.64 15.19 15.38
N ASN A 254 17.10 16.46 15.38
CA ASN A 254 17.73 17.10 16.53
C ASN A 254 16.81 18.23 16.99
N GLU A 255 16.37 18.13 18.24
CA GLU A 255 15.58 19.18 18.90
C GLU A 255 16.48 20.36 19.31
N TYR A 256 15.92 21.57 19.33
CA TYR A 256 16.57 22.67 20.01
C TYR A 256 16.46 22.49 21.52
N GLU A 257 17.49 22.92 22.24
CA GLU A 257 17.59 22.75 23.70
C GLU A 257 16.39 23.36 24.43
N ASP A 258 15.97 24.55 24.04
CA ASP A 258 14.82 25.23 24.63
C ASP A 258 13.53 24.43 24.46
N TYR A 259 13.28 23.90 23.25
CA TYR A 259 12.10 23.07 22.99
C TYR A 259 12.12 21.76 23.80
N ALA A 260 13.29 21.10 23.87
CA ALA A 260 13.44 19.87 24.65
C ALA A 260 13.18 20.08 26.14
N LEU A 261 13.68 21.19 26.69
CA LEU A 261 13.48 21.56 28.10
C LEU A 261 12.02 21.96 28.40
N GLU A 262 11.41 22.83 27.58
CA GLU A 262 10.01 23.25 27.73
C GLU A 262 9.03 22.11 27.69
N ASN A 263 9.32 21.11 26.85
CA ASN A 263 8.48 19.91 26.65
C ASN A 263 8.92 18.71 27.49
N ASN A 264 9.89 18.91 28.40
CA ASN A 264 10.42 17.86 29.27
C ASN A 264 10.78 16.55 28.53
N LEU A 265 11.36 16.67 27.32
CA LEU A 265 11.71 15.52 26.51
C LEU A 265 12.81 14.68 27.17
N LYS A 266 12.72 13.36 27.03
CA LYS A 266 13.76 12.45 27.50
C LYS A 266 15.05 12.60 26.71
N ASN A 267 14.94 12.74 25.40
CA ASN A 267 16.04 12.85 24.45
C ASN A 267 15.90 14.12 23.63
N ASP A 268 17.02 14.74 23.28
CA ASP A 268 17.13 15.87 22.36
C ASP A 268 17.44 15.43 20.92
N LYS A 269 17.65 14.11 20.72
CA LYS A 269 17.94 13.49 19.42
C LYS A 269 17.07 12.27 19.24
N HIS A 270 16.29 12.29 18.17
CA HIS A 270 15.43 11.19 17.78
C HIS A 270 15.99 10.57 16.51
N TYR A 271 16.28 9.27 16.54
CA TYR A 271 16.81 8.57 15.38
C TYR A 271 16.29 7.15 15.30
N GLY A 272 16.26 6.66 14.07
CA GLY A 272 15.86 5.30 13.81
C GLY A 272 16.31 4.85 12.42
N TYR A 273 16.21 3.56 12.23
CA TYR A 273 16.43 2.94 10.92
C TYR A 273 15.52 1.74 10.75
N SER A 274 15.08 1.54 9.52
CA SER A 274 14.31 0.37 9.13
C SER A 274 14.90 -0.26 7.87
N LEU A 275 14.74 -1.58 7.77
CA LEU A 275 15.06 -2.37 6.59
C LEU A 275 13.86 -3.27 6.32
N TYR A 276 13.21 -3.03 5.21
CA TYR A 276 12.26 -3.97 4.63
C TYR A 276 12.90 -4.64 3.42
N TYR A 277 12.87 -5.96 3.38
CA TYR A 277 13.32 -6.74 2.24
C TYR A 277 12.47 -7.99 2.11
N ASP A 278 11.89 -8.16 0.93
CA ASP A 278 11.09 -9.32 0.58
C ASP A 278 11.63 -9.90 -0.73
N ARG A 279 11.96 -11.18 -0.70
CA ARG A 279 12.47 -11.91 -1.86
C ARG A 279 11.99 -13.35 -1.88
N SER A 280 11.30 -13.73 -2.93
CA SER A 280 11.02 -15.12 -3.27
C SER A 280 12.13 -15.71 -4.14
N ASN A 281 12.33 -17.02 -4.07
CA ASN A 281 13.32 -17.77 -4.84
C ASN A 281 14.75 -17.22 -4.66
N LEU A 282 15.18 -17.13 -3.39
CA LEU A 282 16.52 -16.65 -3.04
C LEU A 282 17.61 -17.66 -3.45
N PHE A 283 17.39 -18.94 -3.19
CA PHE A 283 18.30 -20.06 -3.49
C PHE A 283 17.65 -21.13 -4.36
N SER A 284 16.31 -21.25 -4.35
CA SER A 284 15.59 -22.22 -5.18
C SER A 284 15.63 -21.83 -6.66
N SER A 285 15.65 -22.84 -7.53
CA SER A 285 15.57 -22.61 -8.97
C SER A 285 14.10 -22.46 -9.39
N LEU A 286 13.78 -21.44 -10.17
CA LEU A 286 12.46 -21.22 -10.78
C LEU A 286 12.01 -22.39 -11.69
N ASN A 287 12.93 -23.25 -12.10
CA ASN A 287 12.64 -24.40 -12.93
C ASN A 287 12.31 -25.69 -12.13
N ASP A 288 12.44 -25.66 -10.81
CA ASP A 288 12.08 -26.79 -9.94
C ASP A 288 10.81 -26.46 -9.16
N GLU A 289 9.65 -26.84 -9.70
CA GLU A 289 8.32 -26.61 -9.10
C GLU A 289 8.14 -27.26 -7.71
N ARG A 290 9.04 -28.15 -7.31
CA ARG A 290 8.99 -28.83 -6.02
C ARG A 290 9.70 -28.07 -4.92
N THR A 291 10.49 -27.05 -5.27
CA THR A 291 11.24 -26.25 -4.29
C THR A 291 10.79 -24.79 -4.30
N GLU A 292 10.57 -24.25 -3.14
CA GLU A 292 10.21 -22.87 -2.91
C GLU A 292 10.99 -22.35 -1.70
N ASP A 293 11.56 -21.16 -1.80
CA ASP A 293 12.15 -20.47 -0.66
C ASP A 293 11.91 -18.98 -0.71
N GLY A 294 12.00 -18.35 0.44
CA GLY A 294 11.83 -16.89 0.53
C GLY A 294 12.46 -16.32 1.78
N LEU A 295 12.84 -15.08 1.67
CA LEU A 295 13.37 -14.27 2.77
C LEU A 295 12.55 -13.00 2.92
N ILE A 296 11.98 -12.79 4.10
CA ILE A 296 11.30 -11.56 4.49
C ILE A 296 12.05 -10.98 5.68
N VAL A 297 12.53 -9.77 5.54
CA VAL A 297 13.13 -8.97 6.62
C VAL A 297 12.27 -7.72 6.78
N ASP A 298 11.77 -7.50 7.97
CA ASP A 298 11.08 -6.27 8.38
C ASP A 298 11.73 -5.85 9.71
N PHE A 299 12.79 -5.10 9.60
CA PHE A 299 13.59 -4.67 10.75
C PHE A 299 13.34 -3.19 11.02
N GLN A 300 13.06 -2.86 12.28
CA GLN A 300 12.83 -1.49 12.73
C GLN A 300 13.57 -1.24 14.03
N TYR A 301 14.33 -0.16 14.09
CA TYR A 301 14.97 0.34 15.29
C TYR A 301 14.67 1.83 15.45
N LEU A 302 14.34 2.22 16.65
CA LEU A 302 14.19 3.61 17.04
C LEU A 302 14.72 3.78 18.47
N ASN A 303 15.29 4.94 18.76
CA ASN A 303 15.78 5.23 20.11
C ASN A 303 14.63 5.63 21.07
N ASP A 304 13.57 6.22 20.53
CA ASP A 304 12.35 6.56 21.24
C ASP A 304 11.16 6.77 20.29
N ILE A 305 9.96 6.91 20.85
CA ILE A 305 8.72 7.06 20.12
C ILE A 305 8.63 8.38 19.33
N ASP A 306 9.28 9.45 19.82
CA ASP A 306 9.22 10.76 19.15
C ASP A 306 9.87 10.74 17.77
N TYR A 307 10.77 9.77 17.52
CA TYR A 307 11.28 9.53 16.17
C TYR A 307 10.14 9.32 15.15
N LEU A 308 9.13 8.52 15.47
CA LEU A 308 7.99 8.27 14.58
C LEU A 308 7.17 9.54 14.34
N ASN A 309 7.05 10.41 15.33
CA ASN A 309 6.36 11.69 15.22
C ASN A 309 7.09 12.68 14.31
N THR A 310 8.41 12.52 14.13
CA THR A 310 9.22 13.40 13.27
C THR A 310 9.33 12.92 11.82
N LEU A 311 9.07 11.62 11.54
CA LEU A 311 9.23 11.04 10.21
C LEU A 311 8.28 11.63 9.17
N ASN A 312 6.99 11.75 9.47
CA ASN A 312 5.97 11.98 8.44
C ASN A 312 5.10 13.23 8.64
N GLY A 313 5.17 13.90 9.79
CA GLY A 313 4.26 15.01 10.13
C GLY A 313 2.77 14.59 10.24
N GLU A 314 2.44 13.33 9.93
CA GLU A 314 1.12 12.73 10.10
C GLU A 314 1.15 11.84 11.34
N SER A 315 0.05 11.75 12.10
CA SER A 315 -0.03 10.85 13.24
C SER A 315 0.15 9.42 12.73
N SER A 316 1.29 8.81 13.06
CA SER A 316 1.50 7.39 12.82
C SER A 316 0.61 6.58 13.78
N SER A 317 0.06 5.47 13.33
CA SER A 317 -0.58 4.50 14.22
C SER A 317 0.48 4.02 15.23
N TYR A 318 0.24 4.35 16.49
CA TYR A 318 1.15 3.97 17.57
C TYR A 318 0.96 2.51 17.94
N ASN A 319 2.04 1.75 17.91
CA ASN A 319 2.11 0.43 18.49
C ASN A 319 3.04 0.45 19.70
N LYS A 320 2.52 0.09 20.85
CA LYS A 320 3.31 -0.06 22.09
C LYS A 320 4.56 -0.91 21.89
N LEU A 321 4.44 -1.96 21.08
CA LEU A 321 5.51 -2.90 20.81
C LEU A 321 5.92 -2.82 19.33
N VAL A 322 7.07 -2.23 19.06
CA VAL A 322 7.67 -2.26 17.72
C VAL A 322 8.34 -3.61 17.50
N THR A 323 7.93 -4.32 16.47
CA THR A 323 8.38 -5.68 16.20
C THR A 323 9.20 -5.74 14.93
N SER A 324 10.47 -6.12 15.06
CA SER A 324 11.33 -6.50 13.94
C SER A 324 11.24 -7.99 13.66
N LYS A 325 11.20 -8.39 12.40
CA LYS A 325 11.06 -9.77 11.97
C LYS A 325 12.08 -10.12 10.89
N LEU A 326 12.66 -11.30 11.01
CA LEU A 326 13.38 -11.95 9.92
C LEU A 326 12.76 -13.34 9.77
N ASN A 327 12.29 -13.66 8.57
CA ASN A 327 11.70 -14.94 8.24
C ASN A 327 12.38 -15.45 6.96
N TYR A 328 13.14 -16.51 7.08
CA TYR A 328 13.60 -17.30 5.95
C TYR A 328 12.89 -18.65 5.98
N TYR A 329 12.36 -19.09 4.86
CA TYR A 329 11.77 -20.40 4.72
C TYR A 329 12.30 -21.11 3.47
N TYR A 330 12.37 -22.43 3.56
CA TYR A 330 12.64 -23.33 2.47
C TYR A 330 11.65 -24.50 2.51
N ARG A 331 10.97 -24.73 1.41
CA ARG A 331 10.00 -25.81 1.26
C ARG A 331 10.42 -26.70 0.09
N ARG A 332 10.33 -28.00 0.29
CA ARG A 332 10.50 -28.99 -0.75
C ARG A 332 9.53 -30.14 -0.53
N ASP A 333 8.63 -30.36 -1.52
CA ASP A 333 7.58 -31.37 -1.43
C ASP A 333 6.77 -31.20 -0.11
N GLN A 334 6.88 -32.16 0.82
CA GLN A 334 6.21 -32.14 2.11
C GLN A 334 7.06 -31.55 3.25
N ASP A 335 8.31 -31.22 3.00
CA ASP A 335 9.22 -30.74 4.04
C ASP A 335 9.36 -29.22 4.00
N TYR A 336 9.28 -28.60 5.17
CA TYR A 336 9.41 -27.17 5.39
C TYR A 336 10.47 -26.88 6.46
N PHE A 337 11.36 -25.96 6.17
CA PHE A 337 12.35 -25.44 7.10
C PHE A 337 12.18 -23.94 7.25
N GLY A 338 12.08 -23.44 8.48
CA GLY A 338 11.97 -22.04 8.80
C GLY A 338 13.07 -21.57 9.74
N ILE A 339 13.58 -20.37 9.50
CA ILE A 339 14.46 -19.63 10.41
C ILE A 339 13.81 -18.30 10.66
N TYR A 340 13.50 -18.03 11.94
CA TYR A 340 12.81 -16.81 12.34
C TYR A 340 13.62 -16.09 13.39
N ALA A 341 13.55 -14.76 13.38
CA ALA A 341 14.00 -13.91 14.46
C ALA A 341 12.96 -12.82 14.69
N LYS A 342 12.64 -12.57 15.95
CA LYS A 342 11.77 -11.46 16.36
C LYS A 342 12.47 -10.65 17.43
N TYR A 343 12.61 -9.37 17.14
CA TYR A 343 13.13 -8.39 18.07
C TYR A 343 12.06 -7.37 18.41
N TYR A 344 11.82 -7.16 19.70
CA TYR A 344 10.77 -6.30 20.22
C TYR A 344 11.37 -5.08 20.90
N ILE A 345 10.84 -3.90 20.61
CA ILE A 345 11.11 -2.66 21.34
C ILE A 345 9.82 -2.23 22.01
N ASP A 346 9.82 -2.18 23.34
CA ASP A 346 8.70 -1.70 24.14
C ASP A 346 8.88 -0.17 24.32
N THR A 347 8.07 0.59 23.58
CA THR A 347 8.19 2.05 23.52
C THR A 347 7.68 2.78 24.76
N ASP A 348 6.97 2.08 25.66
CA ASP A 348 6.55 2.62 26.96
C ASP A 348 7.66 2.52 28.01
N LYS A 349 8.70 1.73 27.73
CA LYS A 349 9.80 1.55 28.67
C LYS A 349 10.96 2.50 28.42
N VAL A 350 11.58 2.92 29.50
CA VAL A 350 12.80 3.75 29.46
C VAL A 350 14.00 2.97 28.92
N SER A 351 14.06 1.64 29.17
CA SER A 351 15.07 0.71 28.64
C SER A 351 14.41 -0.54 28.11
N ASN A 352 14.98 -1.08 27.04
CA ASN A 352 14.52 -2.32 26.41
C ASN A 352 15.15 -3.59 27.02
N ASP A 353 15.99 -3.45 28.06
CA ASP A 353 16.80 -4.54 28.64
C ASP A 353 15.96 -5.70 29.20
N SER A 354 14.79 -5.40 29.74
CA SER A 354 13.85 -6.40 30.27
C SER A 354 12.92 -7.00 29.22
N THR A 355 12.92 -6.52 27.98
CA THR A 355 12.02 -6.99 26.92
C THR A 355 12.53 -8.28 26.32
N LEU A 356 11.70 -9.32 26.34
CA LEU A 356 12.06 -10.66 25.89
C LEU A 356 12.10 -10.72 24.36
N GLN A 357 13.19 -11.24 23.80
CA GLN A 357 13.42 -11.41 22.37
C GLN A 357 13.35 -12.90 21.98
N GLU A 358 12.92 -13.21 20.76
CA GLU A 358 12.90 -14.56 20.20
C GLU A 358 13.95 -14.64 19.06
N ILE A 359 15.22 -14.97 19.38
CA ILE A 359 16.32 -14.90 18.41
C ILE A 359 17.36 -16.01 18.67
N PRO A 360 17.55 -16.97 17.74
CA PRO A 360 16.67 -17.33 16.64
C PRO A 360 15.57 -18.31 17.05
N THR A 361 14.60 -18.52 16.16
CA THR A 361 13.71 -19.68 16.18
C THR A 361 13.98 -20.50 14.91
N LEU A 362 14.23 -21.80 15.08
CA LEU A 362 14.35 -22.75 13.98
C LEU A 362 13.13 -23.66 13.97
N GLN A 363 12.56 -23.92 12.81
CA GLN A 363 11.43 -24.80 12.65
C GLN A 363 11.69 -25.80 11.52
N TYR A 364 11.37 -27.06 11.77
CA TYR A 364 11.19 -28.09 10.76
C TYR A 364 9.74 -28.56 10.84
N HIS A 365 9.03 -28.53 9.72
CA HIS A 365 7.69 -29.05 9.62
C HIS A 365 7.59 -29.99 8.43
N ARG A 366 7.09 -31.20 8.67
CA ARG A 366 6.64 -32.12 7.63
C ARG A 366 5.13 -32.04 7.58
N PHE A 367 4.62 -31.60 6.43
CA PHE A 367 3.18 -31.55 6.18
C PHE A 367 2.57 -32.94 6.21
N LEU A 368 1.24 -32.97 6.34
CA LEU A 368 0.47 -34.21 6.41
C LEU A 368 0.82 -35.11 5.23
N ASP A 369 1.24 -36.34 5.55
CA ASP A 369 1.63 -37.37 4.59
C ASP A 369 1.09 -38.71 5.05
N SER A 370 0.86 -39.64 4.12
CA SER A 370 0.41 -41.01 4.46
C SER A 370 1.59 -41.89 4.84
N ILE A 371 1.35 -42.80 5.78
CA ILE A 371 2.34 -43.81 6.20
C ILE A 371 1.73 -45.19 6.18
N LEU A 372 2.33 -46.12 5.43
CA LEU A 372 1.96 -47.50 5.30
C LEU A 372 0.60 -47.78 4.62
N LEU A 373 -0.43 -47.01 4.96
CA LEU A 373 -1.80 -47.17 4.46
C LEU A 373 -2.35 -45.79 4.05
N ASP A 374 -3.20 -45.73 3.04
CA ASP A 374 -3.75 -44.50 2.47
C ASP A 374 -4.64 -43.71 3.46
N ASN A 375 -5.14 -44.35 4.51
CA ASN A 375 -5.96 -43.74 5.55
C ASN A 375 -5.22 -43.44 6.86
N VAL A 376 -3.91 -43.65 6.91
CA VAL A 376 -3.03 -43.37 8.04
C VAL A 376 -2.13 -42.21 7.69
N TYR A 377 -2.28 -41.08 8.41
CA TYR A 377 -1.58 -39.82 8.15
C TYR A 377 -0.70 -39.48 9.34
N TYR A 378 0.40 -38.80 9.07
CA TYR A 378 1.23 -38.21 10.10
C TYR A 378 1.75 -36.84 9.67
N SER A 379 2.11 -36.03 10.64
CA SER A 379 2.92 -34.84 10.44
C SER A 379 3.98 -34.72 11.53
N VAL A 380 4.98 -33.89 11.34
CA VAL A 380 6.03 -33.64 12.33
C VAL A 380 6.23 -32.15 12.43
N ASP A 381 6.21 -31.60 13.62
CA ASP A 381 6.59 -30.20 13.89
C ASP A 381 7.68 -30.18 14.96
N TYR A 382 8.86 -29.69 14.59
CA TYR A 382 9.95 -29.44 15.53
C TYR A 382 10.28 -27.96 15.53
N LYS A 383 10.31 -27.37 16.72
CA LYS A 383 10.60 -25.95 16.91
C LYS A 383 11.66 -25.77 17.99
N SER A 384 12.66 -24.95 17.71
CA SER A 384 13.72 -24.59 18.65
C SER A 384 13.77 -23.08 18.77
N THR A 385 13.48 -22.52 19.95
CA THR A 385 13.38 -21.07 20.18
C THR A 385 14.36 -20.64 21.27
N ASN A 386 15.17 -19.63 20.96
CA ASN A 386 16.01 -18.95 21.94
C ASN A 386 15.34 -17.67 22.42
N TYR A 387 14.98 -17.62 23.68
CA TYR A 387 14.44 -16.46 24.37
C TYR A 387 15.57 -15.73 25.10
N THR A 388 15.80 -14.47 24.76
CA THR A 388 16.91 -13.69 25.30
C THR A 388 16.51 -12.27 25.70
N ARG A 389 17.12 -11.76 26.76
CA ARG A 389 17.02 -10.37 27.25
C ARG A 389 18.22 -10.04 28.12
N ASN A 390 18.53 -8.76 28.31
CA ASN A 390 19.67 -8.33 29.11
C ASN A 390 19.38 -8.46 30.62
N GLU A 391 18.14 -8.12 31.04
CA GLU A 391 17.70 -8.21 32.43
C GLU A 391 16.58 -9.25 32.56
N GLY A 392 16.84 -10.31 33.33
CA GLY A 392 15.93 -11.41 33.62
C GLY A 392 16.43 -12.77 33.11
N SER A 393 15.59 -13.81 33.23
CA SER A 393 15.94 -15.16 32.82
C SER A 393 15.87 -15.31 31.30
N ASN A 394 16.87 -15.94 30.71
CA ASN A 394 16.93 -16.36 29.31
C ASN A 394 16.56 -17.84 29.22
N ALA A 395 16.11 -18.31 28.06
CA ALA A 395 15.73 -19.70 27.90
C ALA A 395 15.98 -20.19 26.48
N PHE A 396 16.32 -21.48 26.37
CA PHE A 396 16.40 -22.17 25.09
C PHE A 396 15.41 -23.34 25.13
N GLN A 397 14.34 -23.23 24.30
CA GLN A 397 13.26 -24.22 24.26
C GLN A 397 13.36 -25.06 22.99
N ASN A 398 13.20 -26.37 23.14
CA ASN A 398 13.01 -27.31 22.05
C ASN A 398 11.66 -27.98 22.21
N GLU A 399 10.87 -28.01 21.14
CA GLU A 399 9.53 -28.61 21.10
C GLU A 399 9.44 -29.57 19.91
N LEU A 400 8.78 -30.70 20.13
CA LEU A 400 8.49 -31.67 19.10
C LEU A 400 7.04 -32.14 19.25
N THR A 401 6.28 -32.06 18.15
CA THR A 401 4.91 -32.58 18.07
C THR A 401 4.79 -33.55 16.89
N ILE A 402 4.27 -34.74 17.15
CA ILE A 402 4.03 -35.77 16.15
C ILE A 402 2.61 -36.30 16.32
N PRO A 403 1.62 -35.81 15.58
CA PRO A 403 0.30 -36.44 15.45
C PRO A 403 0.33 -37.55 14.42
N ILE A 404 -0.31 -38.66 14.75
CA ILE A 404 -0.56 -39.80 13.86
C ILE A 404 -2.06 -40.01 13.84
N SER A 405 -2.68 -39.90 12.67
CA SER A 405 -4.14 -39.94 12.50
C SER A 405 -4.55 -41.12 11.65
N ILE A 406 -5.67 -41.76 12.02
CA ILE A 406 -6.34 -42.76 11.18
C ILE A 406 -7.74 -42.22 10.87
N HIS A 407 -8.10 -42.22 9.61
CA HIS A 407 -9.36 -41.69 9.13
C HIS A 407 -10.25 -42.79 8.53
N PHE A 408 -11.54 -42.80 8.93
CA PHE A 408 -12.55 -43.74 8.47
C PHE A 408 -13.80 -42.98 8.01
N PRO A 409 -14.14 -43.00 6.72
CA PRO A 409 -15.46 -42.56 6.27
C PRO A 409 -16.51 -43.62 6.66
N LEU A 410 -17.63 -43.16 7.21
CA LEU A 410 -18.75 -43.98 7.66
C LEU A 410 -20.05 -43.58 6.94
N PHE A 411 -21.01 -44.49 6.81
CA PHE A 411 -22.32 -44.21 6.25
C PHE A 411 -22.27 -43.53 4.86
N ASN A 412 -21.53 -44.12 3.92
CA ASN A 412 -21.34 -43.55 2.58
C ASN A 412 -20.79 -42.13 2.61
N GLU A 413 -19.77 -41.88 3.48
CA GLU A 413 -19.06 -40.60 3.62
C GLU A 413 -19.91 -39.47 4.25
N TYR A 414 -21.13 -39.74 4.77
CA TYR A 414 -21.87 -38.71 5.49
C TYR A 414 -21.29 -38.39 6.87
N ILE A 415 -20.61 -39.35 7.50
CA ILE A 415 -19.94 -39.17 8.79
C ILE A 415 -18.51 -39.64 8.67
N HIS A 416 -17.61 -38.90 9.25
CA HIS A 416 -16.19 -39.22 9.29
C HIS A 416 -15.74 -39.43 10.73
N PHE A 417 -15.05 -40.51 10.96
CA PHE A 417 -14.39 -40.78 12.22
C PHE A 417 -12.89 -40.67 12.02
N LYS A 418 -12.22 -39.85 12.85
CA LYS A 418 -10.77 -39.72 12.87
C LYS A 418 -10.27 -39.97 14.30
N PHE A 419 -9.33 -40.85 14.45
CA PHE A 419 -8.54 -41.02 15.67
C PHE A 419 -7.15 -40.45 15.45
N THR A 420 -6.69 -39.61 16.38
CA THR A 420 -5.34 -39.03 16.34
C THR A 420 -4.63 -39.29 17.64
N GLU A 421 -3.49 -39.95 17.58
CA GLU A 421 -2.52 -40.05 18.66
C GLU A 421 -1.47 -38.98 18.48
N SER A 422 -1.34 -38.06 19.45
CA SER A 422 -0.39 -36.95 19.39
C SER A 422 0.66 -37.08 20.47
N PHE A 423 1.92 -37.00 20.06
CA PHE A 423 3.06 -36.99 20.97
C PHE A 423 3.63 -35.56 21.03
N TYR A 424 3.76 -35.02 22.24
CA TYR A 424 4.33 -33.72 22.50
C TYR A 424 5.48 -33.85 23.50
N ILE A 425 6.63 -33.25 23.15
CA ILE A 425 7.81 -33.22 24.02
C ILE A 425 8.38 -31.80 23.95
N THR A 426 8.60 -31.20 25.13
CA THR A 426 9.32 -29.93 25.22
C THR A 426 10.40 -30.00 26.30
N ARG A 427 11.52 -29.33 26.03
CA ARG A 427 12.62 -29.10 26.96
C ARG A 427 13.07 -27.66 26.90
N VAL A 428 13.20 -27.06 28.04
CA VAL A 428 13.69 -25.70 28.24
C VAL A 428 14.93 -25.75 29.11
N ASP A 429 16.00 -25.12 28.68
CA ASP A 429 17.21 -24.92 29.49
C ASP A 429 17.37 -23.41 29.73
N TYR A 430 17.49 -22.99 31.02
CA TYR A 430 17.57 -21.60 31.40
C TYR A 430 19.02 -21.13 31.58
N GLY A 431 19.33 -19.95 30.99
CA GLY A 431 20.55 -19.19 31.26
C GLY A 431 20.31 -18.12 32.30
N ASN A 432 21.30 -17.82 33.11
CA ASN A 432 21.28 -16.77 34.15
C ASN A 432 20.19 -16.92 35.22
N ALA A 433 19.72 -18.14 35.47
CA ALA A 433 18.71 -18.38 36.50
C ALA A 433 19.36 -18.66 37.86
N SER A 434 18.94 -17.94 38.88
CA SER A 434 19.19 -18.26 40.30
C SER A 434 18.18 -19.30 40.84
N LEU A 435 17.61 -20.12 39.93
CA LEU A 435 16.59 -21.11 40.26
C LEU A 435 17.23 -22.42 40.72
N ALA A 436 16.57 -23.13 41.63
CA ALA A 436 16.99 -24.44 42.09
C ALA A 436 17.08 -25.47 40.94
N ASP A 437 16.20 -25.34 39.94
CA ASP A 437 16.18 -26.08 38.68
C ASP A 437 16.43 -25.13 37.52
N ASN A 438 17.51 -25.32 36.79
CA ASN A 438 17.87 -24.54 35.61
C ASN A 438 17.29 -25.12 34.31
N PHE A 439 16.34 -26.05 34.41
CA PHE A 439 15.65 -26.63 33.25
C PHE A 439 14.20 -26.93 33.53
N GLY A 440 13.41 -27.06 32.44
CA GLY A 440 12.07 -27.65 32.42
C GLY A 440 11.99 -28.73 31.37
N GLN A 441 11.31 -29.80 31.67
CA GLN A 441 11.02 -30.87 30.69
C GLN A 441 9.57 -31.33 30.86
N TYR A 442 8.84 -31.39 29.74
CA TYR A 442 7.49 -31.88 29.70
C TYR A 442 7.33 -32.83 28.51
N SER A 443 6.77 -33.99 28.73
CA SER A 443 6.39 -34.91 27.68
C SER A 443 5.01 -35.45 27.95
N LYS A 444 4.18 -35.54 26.94
CA LYS A 444 2.85 -36.09 27.00
C LYS A 444 2.47 -36.76 25.70
N ASN A 445 1.50 -37.66 25.78
CA ASN A 445 0.68 -38.02 24.65
C ASN A 445 -0.78 -37.71 24.96
N TYR A 446 -1.57 -37.52 23.92
CA TYR A 446 -3.00 -37.33 24.02
C TYR A 446 -3.71 -37.94 22.83
N HIS A 447 -4.94 -38.38 23.07
CA HIS A 447 -5.77 -39.06 22.10
C HIS A 447 -6.89 -38.11 21.69
N THR A 448 -7.09 -37.90 20.40
CA THR A 448 -8.24 -37.12 19.89
C THR A 448 -9.14 -38.03 19.09
N PHE A 449 -10.38 -38.14 19.52
CA PHE A 449 -11.44 -38.83 18.81
C PHE A 449 -12.33 -37.78 18.15
N SER A 450 -12.25 -37.69 16.84
CA SER A 450 -13.04 -36.72 16.04
C SER A 450 -14.18 -37.45 15.35
N LEU A 451 -15.38 -36.92 15.50
CA LEU A 451 -16.54 -37.31 14.73
C LEU A 451 -17.10 -36.07 14.03
N TYR A 452 -17.13 -36.09 12.73
CA TYR A 452 -17.56 -34.91 11.98
C TYR A 452 -18.34 -35.28 10.73
N THR A 453 -19.14 -34.32 10.26
CA THR A 453 -19.88 -34.38 9.02
C THR A 453 -19.70 -33.11 8.23
N ASP A 454 -19.62 -33.24 6.92
CA ASP A 454 -19.57 -32.12 5.98
C ASP A 454 -20.75 -32.30 4.99
N LEU A 455 -21.81 -31.57 5.24
CA LEU A 455 -23.06 -31.73 4.54
C LEU A 455 -23.34 -30.54 3.64
N SER A 456 -23.91 -30.80 2.50
CA SER A 456 -24.39 -29.77 1.60
C SER A 456 -25.78 -30.11 1.08
N LYS A 457 -26.63 -29.09 1.01
CA LYS A 457 -28.00 -29.28 0.54
C LYS A 457 -28.49 -28.10 -0.27
N PRO A 458 -28.97 -28.34 -1.50
CA PRO A 458 -29.71 -27.33 -2.25
C PRO A 458 -31.17 -27.29 -1.74
N TYR A 459 -31.68 -26.05 -1.60
CA TYR A 459 -33.08 -25.72 -1.40
C TYR A 459 -33.58 -24.89 -2.57
N ASP A 460 -34.87 -24.63 -2.67
CA ASP A 460 -35.46 -23.93 -3.82
C ASP A 460 -34.84 -22.54 -4.05
N ASN A 461 -34.52 -21.80 -2.98
CA ASN A 461 -34.02 -20.42 -3.06
C ASN A 461 -32.63 -20.22 -2.49
N PHE A 462 -31.98 -21.23 -1.94
CA PHE A 462 -30.66 -21.13 -1.36
C PHE A 462 -29.95 -22.49 -1.31
N TYR A 463 -28.61 -22.43 -1.18
CA TYR A 463 -27.74 -23.58 -0.97
C TYR A 463 -27.06 -23.45 0.38
N HIS A 464 -27.09 -24.51 1.19
CA HIS A 464 -26.55 -24.56 2.54
C HIS A 464 -25.44 -25.59 2.64
N THR A 465 -24.29 -25.22 3.18
CA THR A 465 -23.26 -26.15 3.59
C THR A 465 -23.06 -26.05 5.10
N MET A 466 -22.85 -27.20 5.72
CA MET A 466 -22.68 -27.31 7.17
C MET A 466 -21.60 -28.34 7.50
N TYR A 467 -20.56 -27.86 8.17
CA TYR A 467 -19.63 -28.71 8.90
C TYR A 467 -20.06 -28.74 10.37
N PHE A 468 -20.19 -29.92 10.93
CA PHE A 468 -20.38 -30.13 12.39
C PHE A 468 -19.36 -31.15 12.86
N GLY A 469 -18.50 -30.75 13.81
CA GLY A 469 -17.46 -31.59 14.39
C GLY A 469 -17.57 -31.68 15.90
N VAL A 470 -17.22 -32.82 16.41
CA VAL A 470 -17.08 -33.10 17.86
C VAL A 470 -15.74 -33.79 18.06
N ASP A 471 -14.85 -33.12 18.81
CA ASP A 471 -13.54 -33.65 19.14
C ASP A 471 -13.44 -33.93 20.64
N TYR A 472 -13.31 -35.20 21.00
CA TYR A 472 -13.00 -35.59 22.37
C TYR A 472 -11.49 -35.76 22.54
N ILE A 473 -10.90 -34.89 23.35
CA ILE A 473 -9.45 -34.90 23.68
C ILE A 473 -9.28 -35.59 25.02
N LEU A 474 -8.57 -36.69 25.03
CA LEU A 474 -8.23 -37.46 26.21
C LEU A 474 -6.74 -37.39 26.48
N PRO A 475 -6.29 -36.72 27.55
CA PRO A 475 -4.88 -36.77 27.98
C PRO A 475 -4.43 -38.18 28.28
N GLY A 476 -3.26 -38.55 27.77
CA GLY A 476 -2.62 -39.82 28.05
C GLY A 476 -1.59 -39.73 29.18
N LEU A 477 -0.44 -40.36 28.95
CA LEU A 477 0.66 -40.31 29.90
C LEU A 477 1.37 -38.95 29.82
N SER A 478 1.59 -38.33 30.97
CA SER A 478 2.38 -37.10 31.05
C SER A 478 3.48 -37.20 32.08
N LYS A 479 4.60 -36.53 31.82
CA LYS A 479 5.72 -36.45 32.74
C LYS A 479 6.31 -35.06 32.71
N ARG A 480 6.26 -34.38 33.86
CA ARG A 480 6.80 -33.02 34.01
C ARG A 480 7.95 -33.03 35.04
N LYS A 481 9.03 -32.34 34.72
CA LYS A 481 10.18 -32.16 35.60
C LYS A 481 10.70 -30.74 35.50
N GLY A 482 11.32 -30.24 36.59
CA GLY A 482 11.90 -28.91 36.63
C GLY A 482 10.84 -27.80 36.66
N HIS A 483 11.22 -26.61 36.17
CA HIS A 483 10.45 -25.38 36.26
C HIS A 483 10.17 -24.84 34.87
N PHE A 484 9.02 -24.19 34.69
CA PHE A 484 8.65 -23.45 33.47
C PHE A 484 8.26 -22.03 33.83
N GLU A 485 8.99 -21.05 33.31
CA GLU A 485 8.69 -19.64 33.44
C GLU A 485 7.40 -19.30 32.67
N SER A 486 6.69 -18.25 33.10
CA SER A 486 5.39 -17.88 32.56
C SER A 486 5.40 -17.46 31.08
N TYR A 487 6.57 -17.04 30.57
CA TYR A 487 6.74 -16.66 29.16
C TYR A 487 7.03 -17.87 28.22
N ILE A 488 7.26 -19.06 28.78
CA ILE A 488 7.49 -20.28 28.00
C ILE A 488 6.13 -20.88 27.61
N PRO A 489 5.77 -20.92 26.32
CA PRO A 489 4.55 -21.58 25.88
C PRO A 489 4.68 -23.10 26.07
N ILE A 490 3.68 -23.70 26.67
CA ILE A 490 3.56 -25.16 26.81
C ILE A 490 2.19 -25.53 26.26
N ASN A 491 2.17 -26.55 25.40
CA ASN A 491 0.91 -27.16 24.99
C ASN A 491 0.46 -28.10 26.12
N ASP A 492 -0.50 -27.67 26.91
CA ASP A 492 -1.06 -28.44 28.05
C ASP A 492 -2.56 -28.64 27.79
N ASP A 493 -2.88 -29.57 26.89
CA ASP A 493 -4.29 -29.92 26.60
C ASP A 493 -4.90 -30.66 27.76
N GLU A 494 -6.10 -30.23 28.11
CA GLU A 494 -6.92 -30.85 29.14
C GLU A 494 -7.95 -31.80 28.53
N GLU A 495 -8.49 -32.70 29.36
CA GLU A 495 -9.59 -33.53 28.93
C GLU A 495 -10.79 -32.66 28.56
N SER A 496 -11.17 -32.69 27.30
CA SER A 496 -12.20 -31.81 26.77
C SER A 496 -13.01 -32.43 25.64
N LEU A 497 -14.23 -31.93 25.50
CA LEU A 497 -15.09 -32.19 24.37
C LEU A 497 -15.35 -30.87 23.66
N ASN A 498 -14.87 -30.75 22.43
CA ASN A 498 -14.96 -29.54 21.63
C ASN A 498 -16.02 -29.71 20.56
N PHE A 499 -16.92 -28.72 20.44
CA PHE A 499 -17.95 -28.64 19.42
C PHE A 499 -17.61 -27.53 18.45
N ASP A 500 -17.59 -27.88 17.18
CA ASP A 500 -17.40 -26.96 16.06
C ASP A 500 -18.58 -27.03 15.11
N LEU A 501 -19.23 -25.88 14.86
CA LEU A 501 -20.24 -25.74 13.85
C LEU A 501 -19.83 -24.63 12.90
N VAL A 502 -19.68 -24.96 11.61
CA VAL A 502 -19.39 -23.98 10.54
C VAL A 502 -20.46 -24.11 9.47
N GLN A 503 -21.11 -22.99 9.13
CA GLN A 503 -22.19 -22.97 8.17
C GLN A 503 -22.01 -21.86 7.15
N TYR A 504 -22.38 -22.16 5.90
CA TYR A 504 -22.45 -21.17 4.84
C TYR A 504 -23.78 -21.27 4.12
N PHE A 505 -24.38 -20.10 3.87
CA PHE A 505 -25.61 -19.99 3.10
C PHE A 505 -25.32 -19.19 1.83
N TYR A 506 -25.71 -19.76 0.71
CA TYR A 506 -25.54 -19.17 -0.62
C TYR A 506 -26.91 -18.95 -1.24
N ASN A 507 -27.08 -17.89 -2.02
CA ASN A 507 -28.30 -17.70 -2.80
C ASN A 507 -28.32 -18.61 -4.04
N SER A 508 -29.39 -18.53 -4.85
CA SER A 508 -29.55 -19.32 -6.07
C SER A 508 -28.49 -19.00 -7.16
N ALA A 509 -27.82 -17.85 -7.09
CA ALA A 509 -26.73 -17.47 -7.98
C ALA A 509 -25.35 -17.99 -7.53
N GLY A 510 -25.28 -18.68 -6.37
CA GLY A 510 -24.03 -19.17 -5.79
C GLY A 510 -23.25 -18.15 -4.97
N GLU A 511 -23.83 -16.97 -4.70
CA GLU A 511 -23.19 -15.94 -3.87
C GLU A 511 -23.41 -16.27 -2.38
N LYS A 512 -22.34 -16.16 -1.60
CA LYS A 512 -22.37 -16.37 -0.14
C LYS A 512 -23.15 -15.24 0.54
N LYS A 513 -24.20 -15.58 1.29
CA LYS A 513 -25.04 -14.61 2.02
C LYS A 513 -24.83 -14.64 3.52
N VAL A 514 -24.49 -15.79 4.09
CA VAL A 514 -24.17 -15.90 5.53
C VAL A 514 -23.00 -16.86 5.70
N SER A 515 -22.11 -16.50 6.61
CA SER A 515 -21.10 -17.39 7.17
C SER A 515 -21.22 -17.34 8.68
N HIS A 516 -21.32 -18.52 9.31
CA HIS A 516 -21.51 -18.66 10.75
C HIS A 516 -20.55 -19.72 11.29
N THR A 517 -19.84 -19.40 12.37
CA THR A 517 -18.98 -20.32 13.11
C THR A 517 -19.34 -20.24 14.59
N LEU A 518 -19.57 -21.38 15.20
CA LEU A 518 -19.82 -21.50 16.62
C LEU A 518 -18.92 -22.58 17.20
N ARG A 519 -18.22 -22.27 18.30
CA ARG A 519 -17.32 -23.18 19.00
C ARG A 519 -17.59 -23.16 20.49
N GLN A 520 -17.57 -24.33 21.10
CA GLN A 520 -17.71 -24.52 22.54
C GLN A 520 -16.87 -25.69 23.01
N ALA A 521 -16.09 -25.48 24.06
CA ALA A 521 -15.36 -26.54 24.76
C ALA A 521 -16.05 -26.90 26.09
N LEU A 522 -16.05 -28.18 26.42
CA LEU A 522 -16.42 -28.73 27.73
C LEU A 522 -15.21 -29.42 28.35
N PHE A 523 -14.83 -29.05 29.56
CA PHE A 523 -13.69 -29.64 30.31
C PHE A 523 -14.17 -30.62 31.34
N PHE A 524 -13.51 -31.79 31.48
CA PHE A 524 -13.89 -32.88 32.38
C PHE A 524 -12.99 -33.03 33.58
N SER A 525 -11.79 -32.45 33.56
CA SER A 525 -10.87 -32.44 34.69
C SER A 525 -11.39 -31.60 35.86
N ASP A 526 -10.71 -31.63 37.01
CA ASP A 526 -11.08 -30.92 38.27
C ASP A 526 -11.11 -29.38 38.16
N TYR A 527 -11.41 -28.91 36.98
CA TYR A 527 -11.60 -27.50 36.67
C TYR A 527 -12.81 -26.95 37.41
N LYS A 528 -12.64 -25.82 38.05
CA LYS A 528 -13.76 -25.10 38.69
C LYS A 528 -14.83 -24.71 37.67
N TYR A 529 -14.47 -24.59 36.42
CA TYR A 529 -15.34 -24.16 35.32
C TYR A 529 -15.35 -25.19 34.20
N LYS A 530 -16.46 -25.87 34.01
CA LYS A 530 -16.61 -26.96 33.02
C LYS A 530 -16.77 -26.48 31.59
N TYR A 531 -17.13 -25.22 31.39
CA TYR A 531 -17.33 -24.66 30.06
C TYR A 531 -16.20 -23.73 29.70
N GLY A 532 -15.58 -23.96 28.56
CA GLY A 532 -14.65 -23.01 27.91
C GLY A 532 -15.42 -21.80 27.37
N ASN A 533 -14.69 -20.88 26.75
CA ASN A 533 -15.33 -19.75 26.12
C ASN A 533 -16.24 -20.20 24.96
N LEU A 534 -17.41 -19.57 24.88
CA LEU A 534 -18.28 -19.70 23.71
C LEU A 534 -17.84 -18.69 22.66
N GLU A 535 -17.38 -19.19 21.54
CA GLU A 535 -16.96 -18.37 20.41
C GLU A 535 -18.03 -18.40 19.33
N ASN A 536 -18.53 -17.23 18.96
CA ASN A 536 -19.54 -17.07 17.92
C ASN A 536 -19.06 -16.02 16.91
N THR A 537 -18.96 -16.40 15.65
CA THR A 537 -18.63 -15.50 14.56
C THR A 537 -19.72 -15.61 13.50
N ILE A 538 -20.38 -14.50 13.20
CA ILE A 538 -21.36 -14.43 12.11
C ILE A 538 -20.98 -13.30 11.15
N LYS A 539 -21.03 -13.59 9.85
CA LYS A 539 -20.89 -12.58 8.81
C LYS A 539 -22.05 -12.69 7.84
N ILE A 540 -22.74 -11.59 7.63
CA ILE A 540 -23.92 -11.48 6.76
C ILE A 540 -23.58 -10.56 5.61
N TYR A 541 -23.80 -11.04 4.40
CA TYR A 541 -23.64 -10.31 3.14
C TYR A 541 -25.03 -9.98 2.60
N PHE A 542 -25.59 -8.85 3.02
CA PHE A 542 -26.91 -8.40 2.56
C PHE A 542 -26.89 -8.13 1.05
N SER A 543 -25.81 -7.48 0.60
CA SER A 543 -25.46 -7.25 -0.79
C SER A 543 -23.94 -7.23 -0.93
N ASP A 544 -23.44 -7.03 -2.14
CA ASP A 544 -22.00 -6.79 -2.36
C ASP A 544 -21.51 -5.50 -1.66
N SER A 545 -22.45 -4.58 -1.46
CA SER A 545 -22.21 -3.26 -0.86
C SER A 545 -22.54 -3.16 0.63
N LEU A 546 -23.15 -4.17 1.25
CA LEU A 546 -23.52 -4.13 2.66
C LEU A 546 -23.18 -5.44 3.35
N THR A 547 -22.23 -5.36 4.27
CA THR A 547 -21.80 -6.51 5.08
C THR A 547 -21.80 -6.17 6.56
N LEU A 548 -22.24 -7.13 7.37
CA LEU A 548 -22.18 -7.08 8.82
C LEU A 548 -21.39 -8.29 9.32
N SER A 549 -20.34 -8.04 10.10
CA SER A 549 -19.57 -9.08 10.80
C SER A 549 -19.67 -8.86 12.30
N ASN A 550 -19.91 -9.93 13.04
CA ASN A 550 -19.92 -9.91 14.49
C ASN A 550 -19.16 -11.11 15.06
N ILE A 551 -18.25 -10.83 15.98
CA ILE A 551 -17.49 -11.82 16.75
C ILE A 551 -17.84 -11.62 18.22
N ILE A 552 -18.25 -12.69 18.89
CA ILE A 552 -18.51 -12.70 20.32
C ILE A 552 -17.72 -13.84 20.95
N ASN A 553 -16.97 -13.53 22.00
CA ASN A 553 -16.29 -14.49 22.84
C ASN A 553 -16.82 -14.31 24.28
N TYR A 554 -17.62 -15.25 24.73
CA TYR A 554 -18.22 -15.24 26.05
C TYR A 554 -17.53 -16.21 26.99
N SER A 555 -17.07 -15.73 28.14
CA SER A 555 -16.45 -16.55 29.18
C SER A 555 -17.46 -17.03 30.18
N HIS A 556 -17.71 -18.33 30.24
CA HIS A 556 -18.52 -18.96 31.30
C HIS A 556 -17.81 -18.87 32.66
N GLN A 557 -16.49 -18.83 32.67
CA GLN A 557 -15.70 -18.73 33.91
C GLN A 557 -15.95 -17.42 34.64
N TYR A 558 -15.99 -16.33 33.92
CA TYR A 558 -16.12 -14.97 34.47
C TYR A 558 -17.57 -14.44 34.33
N ALA A 559 -18.46 -15.22 33.68
CA ALA A 559 -19.82 -14.84 33.38
C ALA A 559 -19.95 -13.48 32.68
N ASN A 560 -18.98 -13.18 31.79
CA ASN A 560 -18.96 -11.95 31.03
C ASN A 560 -18.50 -12.19 29.59
N THR A 561 -18.78 -11.22 28.73
CA THR A 561 -18.26 -11.21 27.37
C THR A 561 -16.84 -10.67 27.36
N GLN A 562 -15.89 -11.50 26.94
CA GLN A 562 -14.47 -11.12 26.88
C GLN A 562 -14.12 -10.36 25.61
N LYS A 563 -14.84 -10.65 24.51
CA LYS A 563 -14.65 -9.94 23.25
C LYS A 563 -15.97 -9.78 22.53
N ILE A 564 -16.24 -8.57 22.10
CA ILE A 564 -17.24 -8.26 21.07
C ILE A 564 -16.52 -7.44 20.00
N GLN A 565 -16.64 -7.86 18.76
CA GLN A 565 -16.21 -7.03 17.64
C GLN A 565 -17.33 -7.03 16.61
N THR A 566 -17.84 -5.84 16.30
CA THR A 566 -18.88 -5.64 15.29
C THR A 566 -18.33 -4.74 14.21
N VAL A 567 -18.38 -5.20 12.97
CA VAL A 567 -17.94 -4.45 11.80
C VAL A 567 -19.11 -4.38 10.82
N LEU A 568 -19.53 -3.16 10.50
CA LEU A 568 -20.51 -2.86 9.46
C LEU A 568 -19.83 -2.08 8.36
N ASN A 569 -19.87 -2.59 7.13
CA ASN A 569 -19.43 -1.88 5.94
C ASN A 569 -20.64 -1.68 5.03
N TRP A 570 -20.88 -0.44 4.64
CA TRP A 570 -21.95 -0.05 3.74
C TRP A 570 -21.39 0.90 2.68
N ASP A 571 -21.39 0.42 1.45
CA ASP A 571 -20.86 1.14 0.28
C ASP A 571 -21.90 1.06 -0.85
N VAL A 572 -22.74 2.06 -0.99
CA VAL A 572 -23.87 2.09 -1.93
C VAL A 572 -23.89 3.41 -2.68
N ASP A 573 -23.77 3.32 -4.00
CA ASP A 573 -23.76 4.45 -4.93
C ASP A 573 -22.76 5.53 -4.49
N GLU A 574 -23.22 6.69 -4.07
CA GLU A 574 -22.40 7.83 -3.65
C GLU A 574 -22.13 7.88 -2.13
N TYR A 575 -22.48 6.83 -1.37
CA TYR A 575 -22.34 6.79 0.08
C TYR A 575 -21.49 5.63 0.55
N SER A 576 -20.52 5.92 1.42
CA SER A 576 -19.74 4.90 2.13
C SER A 576 -19.81 5.15 3.63
N PHE A 577 -20.02 4.09 4.38
CA PHE A 577 -20.09 4.14 5.84
C PHE A 577 -19.47 2.86 6.42
N ASP A 578 -18.46 3.03 7.27
CA ASP A 578 -17.83 1.96 8.02
C ASP A 578 -17.97 2.22 9.52
N LEU A 579 -18.37 1.18 10.23
CA LEU A 579 -18.45 1.18 11.68
C LEU A 579 -17.72 -0.04 12.21
N THR A 580 -16.80 0.18 13.13
CA THR A 580 -16.16 -0.87 13.91
C THR A 580 -16.35 -0.58 15.40
N HIS A 581 -16.94 -1.51 16.12
CA HIS A 581 -16.99 -1.52 17.57
C HIS A 581 -16.15 -2.69 18.09
N THR A 582 -15.27 -2.42 19.06
CA THR A 582 -14.46 -3.45 19.72
C THR A 582 -14.54 -3.27 21.22
N HIS A 583 -14.93 -4.34 21.90
CA HIS A 583 -14.87 -4.47 23.36
C HIS A 583 -14.03 -5.69 23.69
N GLU A 584 -12.99 -5.53 24.50
CA GLU A 584 -12.16 -6.62 25.03
C GLU A 584 -11.97 -6.46 26.54
N ASN A 585 -12.23 -7.56 27.27
CA ASN A 585 -12.07 -7.65 28.73
C ASN A 585 -11.48 -9.02 29.07
N ASN A 586 -10.16 -9.11 29.05
CA ASN A 586 -9.46 -10.38 29.30
C ASN A 586 -9.06 -10.59 30.78
N GLN A 587 -9.57 -9.78 31.70
CA GLN A 587 -9.37 -9.86 33.16
C GLN A 587 -7.93 -9.64 33.67
N LYS A 588 -6.94 -9.57 32.80
CA LYS A 588 -5.52 -9.38 33.17
C LYS A 588 -4.97 -8.03 32.72
N GLU A 589 -5.67 -7.40 31.81
CA GLU A 589 -5.33 -6.12 31.20
C GLU A 589 -6.50 -5.14 31.38
N GLU A 590 -6.26 -3.89 31.11
CA GLU A 590 -7.32 -2.88 31.10
C GLU A 590 -8.40 -3.21 30.08
N VAL A 591 -9.65 -2.88 30.41
CA VAL A 591 -10.76 -3.06 29.49
C VAL A 591 -10.57 -2.12 28.31
N THR A 592 -10.68 -2.67 27.11
CA THR A 592 -10.68 -1.89 25.89
C THR A 592 -12.11 -1.83 25.33
N ASN A 593 -12.64 -0.64 25.13
CA ASN A 593 -13.98 -0.48 24.57
C ASN A 593 -14.02 0.78 23.68
N PHE A 594 -13.90 0.58 22.38
CA PHE A 594 -13.84 1.71 21.46
C PHE A 594 -14.74 1.51 20.23
N ILE A 595 -15.13 2.63 19.64
CA ILE A 595 -15.88 2.70 18.40
C ILE A 595 -15.10 3.54 17.38
N SER A 596 -14.98 3.02 16.17
CA SER A 596 -14.42 3.73 15.01
C SER A 596 -15.50 3.87 13.94
N VAL A 597 -15.71 5.07 13.45
CA VAL A 597 -16.68 5.36 12.40
C VAL A 597 -15.99 6.15 11.31
N THR A 598 -16.16 5.72 10.06
CA THR A 598 -15.83 6.54 8.89
C THR A 598 -17.06 6.66 7.99
N ALA A 599 -17.25 7.83 7.42
CA ALA A 599 -18.30 8.08 6.46
C ALA A 599 -17.80 8.98 5.36
N SER A 600 -18.23 8.73 4.14
CA SER A 600 -17.95 9.60 3.00
C SER A 600 -19.11 9.63 2.02
N THR A 601 -19.21 10.72 1.24
CA THR A 601 -20.19 10.85 0.18
C THR A 601 -19.70 11.72 -0.96
N ASP A 602 -19.95 11.30 -2.19
CA ASP A 602 -19.72 12.03 -3.44
C ASP A 602 -21.04 12.42 -4.15
N TYR A 603 -22.17 12.43 -3.38
CA TYR A 603 -23.49 12.84 -3.89
C TYR A 603 -23.49 14.17 -4.61
N MET A 604 -22.68 15.13 -4.18
CA MET A 604 -22.52 16.42 -4.86
C MET A 604 -21.44 16.31 -5.93
N LYS A 605 -21.81 16.57 -7.18
CA LYS A 605 -20.87 16.57 -8.31
C LYS A 605 -19.59 17.32 -7.99
N ASN A 606 -18.46 16.68 -8.18
CA ASN A 606 -17.10 17.17 -7.91
C ASN A 606 -16.74 17.33 -6.43
N TYR A 607 -17.61 17.03 -5.48
CA TYR A 607 -17.31 17.06 -4.04
C TYR A 607 -17.38 15.67 -3.45
N ASN A 608 -16.37 15.30 -2.68
CA ASN A 608 -16.40 14.16 -1.79
C ASN A 608 -16.27 14.70 -0.35
N PHE A 609 -17.29 14.53 0.47
CA PHE A 609 -17.26 14.85 1.90
C PHE A 609 -16.93 13.61 2.69
N PHE A 610 -16.10 13.77 3.71
CA PHE A 610 -15.73 12.65 4.58
C PHE A 610 -15.66 13.10 6.04
N ALA A 611 -15.96 12.16 6.92
CA ALA A 611 -15.80 12.30 8.36
C ALA A 611 -15.27 10.99 8.94
N GLY A 612 -14.50 11.10 10.01
CA GLY A 612 -13.97 9.93 10.75
C GLY A 612 -13.91 10.26 12.23
N LEU A 613 -14.11 9.23 13.05
CA LEU A 613 -14.21 9.33 14.49
C LEU A 613 -13.68 8.05 15.13
N ASP A 614 -12.74 8.17 16.06
CA ASP A 614 -12.30 7.11 16.97
C ASP A 614 -12.55 7.57 18.40
N TYR A 615 -13.45 6.87 19.08
CA TYR A 615 -13.88 7.21 20.43
C TYR A 615 -13.68 6.04 21.38
N ASP A 616 -13.00 6.31 22.48
CA ASP A 616 -12.83 5.37 23.58
C ASP A 616 -14.03 5.50 24.51
N ILE A 617 -14.84 4.42 24.58
CA ILE A 617 -16.06 4.38 25.38
C ILE A 617 -15.72 4.15 26.86
N GLU A 618 -14.62 3.42 27.15
CA GLU A 618 -14.23 3.10 28.51
C GLU A 618 -13.73 4.33 29.27
N ASP A 619 -12.85 5.08 28.61
CA ASP A 619 -12.21 6.26 29.20
C ASP A 619 -12.94 7.58 28.86
N ASP A 620 -14.06 7.53 28.12
CA ASP A 620 -14.92 8.65 27.75
C ASP A 620 -14.17 9.78 27.02
N PHE A 621 -13.39 9.46 25.99
CA PHE A 621 -12.69 10.48 25.21
C PHE A 621 -12.55 10.15 23.72
N PHE A 622 -12.41 11.21 22.92
CA PHE A 622 -12.07 11.11 21.51
C PHE A 622 -10.57 10.85 21.35
N LYS A 623 -10.21 9.70 20.77
CA LYS A 623 -8.83 9.39 20.40
C LYS A 623 -8.40 10.17 19.17
N SER A 624 -9.28 10.19 18.17
CA SER A 624 -9.13 11.03 16.99
C SER A 624 -10.49 11.38 16.38
N TRP A 625 -10.58 12.51 15.69
CA TRP A 625 -11.68 12.76 14.78
C TRP A 625 -11.25 13.69 13.65
N ARG A 626 -11.89 13.54 12.52
CA ARG A 626 -11.61 14.33 11.32
C ARG A 626 -12.89 14.61 10.56
N ILE A 627 -12.93 15.77 9.92
CA ILE A 627 -13.96 16.13 8.97
C ILE A 627 -13.34 16.90 7.82
N GLY A 628 -13.77 16.65 6.63
CA GLY A 628 -13.22 17.34 5.47
C GLY A 628 -13.98 17.10 4.21
N TRP A 629 -13.49 17.70 3.16
CA TRP A 629 -14.00 17.44 1.82
C TRP A 629 -12.89 17.57 0.78
N THR A 630 -13.05 16.85 -0.31
CA THR A 630 -12.28 17.00 -1.53
C THR A 630 -13.16 17.63 -2.59
N TYR A 631 -12.63 18.58 -3.34
CA TYR A 631 -13.25 19.12 -4.54
C TYR A 631 -12.40 18.75 -5.74
N ASP A 632 -12.98 18.02 -6.69
CA ASP A 632 -12.28 17.48 -7.85
C ASP A 632 -12.77 18.13 -9.14
N LYS A 633 -11.83 18.72 -9.88
CA LYS A 633 -11.97 19.08 -11.28
C LYS A 633 -10.97 18.31 -12.14
N LYS A 634 -11.22 18.23 -13.43
CA LYS A 634 -10.36 17.50 -14.38
C LYS A 634 -8.89 17.91 -14.31
N CYS A 635 -8.59 19.18 -14.06
CA CYS A 635 -7.25 19.74 -14.10
C CYS A 635 -6.68 20.18 -12.73
N TRP A 636 -7.45 20.10 -11.66
CA TRP A 636 -7.00 20.37 -10.30
C TRP A 636 -8.00 19.82 -9.27
N ASN A 637 -7.52 19.59 -8.07
CA ASN A 637 -8.35 19.31 -6.91
C ASN A 637 -7.77 19.96 -5.65
N TYR A 638 -8.62 20.11 -4.62
CA TYR A 638 -8.15 20.42 -3.27
C TYR A 638 -8.87 19.53 -2.25
N MET A 639 -8.17 19.24 -1.17
CA MET A 639 -8.70 18.60 0.02
C MET A 639 -8.51 19.54 1.20
N LEU A 640 -9.57 19.79 1.92
CA LEU A 640 -9.56 20.51 3.20
C LEU A 640 -10.01 19.57 4.29
N THR A 641 -9.17 19.40 5.32
CA THR A 641 -9.46 18.53 6.46
C THR A 641 -9.22 19.30 7.76
N TYR A 642 -10.17 19.27 8.66
CA TYR A 642 -9.94 19.55 10.08
C TYR A 642 -9.77 18.21 10.80
N ARG A 643 -8.73 18.11 11.63
CA ARG A 643 -8.41 16.89 12.37
C ARG A 643 -7.94 17.22 13.77
N GLU A 644 -8.35 16.40 14.73
CA GLU A 644 -7.88 16.38 16.09
C GLU A 644 -7.48 14.96 16.46
N ASP A 645 -6.26 14.79 16.96
CA ASP A 645 -5.72 13.51 17.40
C ASP A 645 -4.89 13.65 18.65
N ARG A 646 -4.83 12.54 19.40
CA ARG A 646 -3.96 12.38 20.55
C ARG A 646 -2.76 11.52 20.14
N THR A 647 -1.58 12.07 20.31
CA THR A 647 -0.32 11.38 19.98
C THR A 647 0.52 11.17 21.23
N PRO A 648 1.11 10.00 21.43
CA PRO A 648 2.00 9.76 22.54
C PRO A 648 3.33 10.49 22.34
N LYS A 649 3.93 10.92 23.46
CA LYS A 649 5.21 11.60 23.55
C LYS A 649 6.00 11.02 24.71
N LEU A 650 7.29 10.78 24.53
CA LEU A 650 8.15 10.27 25.60
C LEU A 650 8.77 11.42 26.38
N THR A 651 8.40 11.54 27.66
CA THR A 651 8.98 12.49 28.60
C THR A 651 10.01 11.81 29.52
N SER A 652 10.77 12.59 30.29
CA SER A 652 11.70 12.08 31.27
C SER A 652 11.03 11.27 32.40
N SER A 653 9.72 11.44 32.62
CA SER A 653 8.89 10.75 33.60
C SER A 653 8.10 9.56 33.04
N GLY A 654 8.11 9.33 31.73
CA GLY A 654 7.35 8.28 31.06
C GLY A 654 6.60 8.80 29.83
N THR A 655 5.68 7.99 29.32
CA THR A 655 4.85 8.37 28.17
C THR A 655 3.76 9.34 28.62
N ASP A 656 3.61 10.45 27.91
CA ASP A 656 2.55 11.44 28.02
C ASP A 656 1.76 11.53 26.72
N VAL A 657 0.65 12.26 26.72
CA VAL A 657 -0.22 12.41 25.55
C VAL A 657 -0.33 13.88 25.16
N VAL A 658 -0.14 14.16 23.88
CA VAL A 658 -0.27 15.49 23.29
C VAL A 658 -1.52 15.54 22.40
N ASN A 659 -2.37 16.54 22.60
CA ASN A 659 -3.49 16.82 21.71
C ASN A 659 -3.01 17.67 20.54
N ARG A 660 -3.19 17.16 19.33
CA ARG A 660 -2.84 17.84 18.09
C ARG A 660 -4.12 18.21 17.33
N ARG A 661 -4.31 19.49 17.06
CA ARG A 661 -5.45 20.02 16.30
C ARG A 661 -4.94 20.73 15.08
N GLY A 662 -5.50 20.45 13.91
CA GLY A 662 -5.00 21.08 12.70
C GLY A 662 -6.04 21.22 11.59
N ILE A 663 -5.81 22.23 10.75
CA ILE A 663 -6.43 22.37 9.45
C ILE A 663 -5.38 22.02 8.42
N TYR A 664 -5.69 21.06 7.57
CA TYR A 664 -4.83 20.56 6.51
C TYR A 664 -5.46 20.90 5.17
N LEU A 665 -4.75 21.65 4.37
CA LEU A 665 -5.16 22.02 3.02
C LEU A 665 -4.17 21.46 2.02
N THR A 666 -4.61 20.53 1.19
CA THR A 666 -3.83 20.01 0.07
C THR A 666 -4.44 20.51 -1.23
N PHE A 667 -3.65 21.15 -2.07
CA PHE A 667 -4.05 21.62 -3.39
C PHE A 667 -3.21 20.90 -4.45
N ASN A 668 -3.85 20.23 -5.39
CA ASN A 668 -3.18 19.44 -6.44
C ASN A 668 -3.54 20.01 -7.80
N LEU A 669 -2.51 20.34 -8.59
CA LEU A 669 -2.62 20.69 -10.00
C LEU A 669 -2.26 19.47 -10.84
N ALA A 670 -3.19 19.01 -11.67
CA ALA A 670 -2.93 17.91 -12.57
C ALA A 670 -1.70 18.22 -13.43
N GLN A 671 -0.78 17.26 -13.53
CA GLN A 671 0.50 17.28 -14.25
C GLN A 671 1.63 18.14 -13.61
N ILE A 672 1.33 19.05 -12.69
CA ILE A 672 2.35 19.93 -12.09
C ILE A 672 2.64 19.52 -10.65
N GLY A 673 1.59 19.18 -9.88
CA GLY A 673 1.73 18.69 -8.56
C GLY A 673 0.84 19.23 -7.47
N ALA A 674 1.03 18.70 -6.22
CA ALA A 674 0.31 19.10 -5.04
C ALA A 674 1.15 20.03 -4.16
N ILE A 675 0.45 20.93 -3.45
CA ILE A 675 0.98 21.77 -2.40
C ILE A 675 0.13 21.52 -1.17
N SER A 676 0.76 21.21 -0.03
CA SER A 676 0.05 20.99 1.23
C SER A 676 0.41 22.07 2.24
N TYR A 677 -0.61 22.56 2.92
CA TYR A 677 -0.52 23.53 4.03
C TYR A 677 -1.11 22.91 5.28
N ASP A 678 -0.33 22.87 6.35
CA ASP A 678 -0.75 22.34 7.63
C ASP A 678 -0.71 23.47 8.67
N PHE A 679 -1.88 23.77 9.26
CA PHE A 679 -2.02 24.69 10.37
C PHE A 679 -2.34 23.92 11.63
N VAL A 680 -1.31 23.58 12.42
CA VAL A 680 -1.43 22.67 13.56
C VAL A 680 -1.18 23.41 14.87
N LYS A 681 -2.01 23.11 15.88
CA LYS A 681 -1.82 23.53 17.27
C LYS A 681 -1.69 22.26 18.14
N GLU A 682 -0.62 22.19 18.91
CA GLU A 682 -0.44 21.18 19.96
C GLU A 682 -0.79 21.76 21.31
N THR A 683 -1.45 20.98 22.17
CA THR A 683 -1.72 21.32 23.56
C THR A 683 -1.41 20.09 24.39
N GLY A 684 -0.52 20.21 25.41
CA GLY A 684 -0.36 19.18 26.41
C GLY A 684 -1.68 18.94 27.18
N ASN A 685 -1.83 17.79 27.80
CA ASN A 685 -2.97 17.55 28.68
C ASN A 685 -2.97 18.63 29.78
N GLU A 686 -3.94 19.51 29.79
CA GLU A 686 -4.32 20.23 31.00
C GLU A 686 -4.96 19.16 31.91
N GLN A 687 -4.25 18.78 32.99
CA GLN A 687 -4.76 17.90 34.06
C GLN A 687 -5.97 18.54 34.75
#